data_3084009a9a5d05a3b01c73fc11c606d9
#
_entry.id   3084009a9a5d05a3b01c73fc11c606d9
#
_cell.length_a   1.000
_cell.length_b   1.000
_cell.length_c   1.000
_cell.angle_alpha   90.00
_cell.angle_beta   90.00
_cell.angle_gamma   90.00
#
_symmetry.space_group_name_H-M   'P 1'
#
loop_
_entity.id
_entity.type
_entity.pdbx_description
1 polymer ?
#
loop_
_entity_poly.entity_id
_entity_poly.type
_entity_poly.pdbx_seq_one_letter_code
_entity_poly.pdbx_strand_id
1 'polypeptide(L)'
;MRACSLAAAIVLFTSEAAAAATTFQLSYASVTSGPAAGGSAVVLVGNQFQPGASVDVGGLSVSASAIGATRLSVSMPALAPGSLSDVSVTNPGGPTSTLSRGWFADFLDVSGASPYHAPIETITRDGITSGCGGGNYCPSSSITRAQMAVFLLRAEHGGAYVPPPASGTIFADVASGDFASNWIEQLYTEGVTGGCATGPLRYCPANPVTRAQMAAFLLKIYHGTGYAPPPAQGVFGDVPASLPLAPWIEELARLSVTSGCGGTSYCPSASVTRGQMAVFMSKTFHRAEAIRFLEQATWGPTDGDVGSVLGLGYLGWLAAQYGTPASSYPAQTLWPDDAPGSCDDPCYRDHYTMYPLQTRLYTNALYGPDQLRQRVAWALHKLVVVSADTIPFPAYLAPYLRLLDQNAFGNYRDVLWNVTLNPAMGEFLNMDTSTKDDPNENYAREILQLFTIGTEKLNPDGTTQNDSGGKPLPTYDQGVIDEFKRVYTGWYIDEITCPAPNASETCYDFVSPMSFDPDQHDTDAKVLFAGFVQSPTVVPAGQTGDQDLNQAIDAIFEHPNVGPYLSRELIKSLVTSNPSPAYVERVSAFFDDGGTGTRGSLWAVVKAILLDPEARQEPADPIYGKLREPVLYLNGVLRAFHARGENPANPSDGHYNWVATDMGQSAFRPPTVFSYFPQFYFTPPASNGIYGPEFGIMDANTALRRANFVNQFTFWGGIQADTSDDSPYGTALDLSELQLLAGNPPELVDRLNRLLLHGTMSDDLRASIVAAVGAVDPGDPQRRAQQALYLVAVSSQYQVQR
;
A
#
# COMPACT_ATOMS: atom_id res chain seq x y z
N MET A 1 -15.51 -65.21 -16.55
CA MET A 1 -14.87 -66.04 -15.48
C MET A 1 -13.95 -65.16 -14.67
N ARG A 2 -14.17 -65.15 -13.39
CA ARG A 2 -13.46 -64.43 -12.31
C ARG A 2 -13.52 -62.89 -12.33
N ALA A 3 -14.53 -62.38 -11.61
CA ALA A 3 -14.60 -61.06 -11.03
C ALA A 3 -13.49 -60.93 -9.99
N CYS A 4 -12.72 -59.82 -10.03
CA CYS A 4 -11.88 -59.33 -8.96
C CYS A 4 -12.51 -58.09 -8.40
N SER A 5 -13.12 -58.20 -7.21
CA SER A 5 -13.62 -57.06 -6.43
C SER A 5 -12.43 -56.33 -5.86
N LEU A 6 -12.20 -55.07 -6.25
CA LEU A 6 -11.34 -54.10 -5.56
C LEU A 6 -12.20 -53.32 -4.58
N ALA A 7 -12.10 -53.66 -3.28
CA ALA A 7 -12.62 -52.82 -2.23
C ALA A 7 -11.73 -51.59 -2.08
N ALA A 8 -12.24 -50.41 -2.50
CA ALA A 8 -11.60 -49.15 -2.24
C ALA A 8 -11.86 -48.77 -0.78
N ALA A 9 -10.80 -48.85 0.04
CA ALA A 9 -10.81 -48.28 1.38
C ALA A 9 -10.72 -46.75 1.24
N ILE A 10 -11.85 -46.08 1.48
CA ILE A 10 -11.87 -44.62 1.67
C ILE A 10 -11.23 -44.35 3.05
N VAL A 11 -9.97 -43.95 3.02
CA VAL A 11 -9.31 -43.33 4.17
C VAL A 11 -9.77 -41.88 4.22
N LEU A 12 -10.75 -41.57 5.07
CA LEU A 12 -11.10 -40.25 5.48
C LEU A 12 -9.92 -39.66 6.26
N PHE A 13 -9.05 -38.91 5.57
CA PHE A 13 -8.19 -37.94 6.24
C PHE A 13 -9.07 -36.78 6.70
N THR A 14 -9.49 -36.84 7.95
CA THR A 14 -9.89 -35.62 8.65
C THR A 14 -8.63 -34.77 8.82
N SER A 15 -8.41 -33.80 7.91
CA SER A 15 -7.50 -32.71 8.19
C SER A 15 -8.19 -31.85 9.25
N GLU A 16 -7.92 -32.12 10.52
CA GLU A 16 -7.99 -31.09 11.55
C GLU A 16 -6.96 -30.01 11.13
N ALA A 17 -7.40 -29.00 10.39
CA ALA A 17 -6.77 -27.71 10.44
C ALA A 17 -7.01 -27.21 11.87
N ALA A 18 -6.11 -27.55 12.79
CA ALA A 18 -6.04 -26.89 14.07
C ALA A 18 -5.92 -25.40 13.75
N ALA A 19 -6.98 -24.64 14.05
CA ALA A 19 -6.91 -23.19 14.07
C ALA A 19 -5.68 -22.87 14.94
N ALA A 20 -4.65 -22.31 14.35
CA ALA A 20 -3.46 -21.92 15.08
C ALA A 20 -3.94 -20.87 16.08
N ALA A 21 -4.03 -21.24 17.36
CA ALA A 21 -4.43 -20.32 18.41
C ALA A 21 -3.48 -19.13 18.33
N THR A 22 -4.03 -17.92 18.33
CA THR A 22 -3.21 -16.71 18.40
C THR A 22 -2.28 -16.83 19.61
N THR A 23 -1.00 -16.49 19.44
CA THR A 23 -0.03 -16.60 20.52
C THR A 23 0.14 -15.25 21.20
N PHE A 24 0.40 -15.23 22.51
CA PHE A 24 0.78 -14.00 23.21
C PHE A 24 1.98 -13.36 22.52
N GLN A 25 1.81 -12.13 22.02
CA GLN A 25 2.84 -11.40 21.28
C GLN A 25 2.63 -9.89 21.40
N LEU A 26 3.72 -9.15 21.67
CA LEU A 26 3.82 -7.72 21.43
C LEU A 26 4.34 -7.51 20.01
N SER A 27 3.57 -6.83 19.15
CA SER A 27 3.84 -6.74 17.71
C SER A 27 4.46 -5.43 17.29
N TYR A 28 3.93 -4.29 17.75
CA TYR A 28 4.50 -2.96 17.47
C TYR A 28 3.99 -1.91 18.47
N ALA A 29 4.59 -0.71 18.41
CA ALA A 29 4.15 0.49 19.11
C ALA A 29 3.57 1.49 18.12
N SER A 30 2.48 2.18 18.48
CA SER A 30 1.82 3.18 17.61
C SER A 30 2.71 4.36 17.22
N VAL A 31 3.73 4.61 18.02
CA VAL A 31 4.81 5.56 17.80
C VAL A 31 6.09 4.89 18.27
N THR A 32 7.19 5.02 17.52
CA THR A 32 8.45 4.32 17.78
C THR A 32 9.53 5.21 18.40
N SER A 33 9.30 6.52 18.48
CA SER A 33 10.26 7.50 19.00
C SER A 33 9.57 8.66 19.72
N GLY A 34 10.33 9.38 20.50
CA GLY A 34 9.86 10.60 21.17
C GLY A 34 10.91 11.21 22.12
N PRO A 35 10.57 12.34 22.77
CA PRO A 35 11.50 13.07 23.63
C PRO A 35 12.17 12.19 24.66
N ALA A 36 13.49 12.33 24.83
CA ALA A 36 14.27 11.60 25.84
C ALA A 36 13.77 11.87 27.28
N ALA A 37 13.16 13.03 27.54
CA ALA A 37 12.55 13.35 28.82
C ALA A 37 11.31 12.49 29.14
N GLY A 38 10.81 11.69 28.23
CA GLY A 38 9.62 10.84 28.37
C GLY A 38 8.30 11.60 28.22
N GLY A 39 7.22 10.98 28.67
CA GLY A 39 5.86 11.56 28.67
C GLY A 39 5.06 11.30 27.38
N SER A 40 5.62 10.69 26.34
CA SER A 40 4.90 10.32 25.13
C SER A 40 3.87 9.25 25.43
N ALA A 41 2.60 9.52 25.07
CA ALA A 41 1.54 8.51 25.11
C ALA A 41 1.67 7.56 23.92
N VAL A 42 1.77 6.28 24.16
CA VAL A 42 1.98 5.24 23.15
C VAL A 42 1.00 4.11 23.36
N VAL A 43 0.45 3.59 22.27
CA VAL A 43 -0.33 2.36 22.28
C VAL A 43 0.58 1.21 21.81
N LEU A 44 0.77 0.23 22.70
CA LEU A 44 1.43 -1.03 22.37
C LEU A 44 0.37 -1.97 21.79
N VAL A 45 0.66 -2.58 20.67
CA VAL A 45 -0.27 -3.43 19.90
C VAL A 45 0.29 -4.86 19.84
N GLY A 46 -0.58 -5.83 20.08
CA GLY A 46 -0.19 -7.23 20.10
C GLY A 46 -1.41 -8.16 20.23
N ASN A 47 -1.21 -9.36 20.75
CA ASN A 47 -2.26 -10.35 20.94
C ASN A 47 -2.22 -10.93 22.36
N GLN A 48 -3.40 -11.31 22.91
CA GLN A 48 -3.57 -11.98 24.20
C GLN A 48 -3.03 -11.24 25.42
N PHE A 49 -3.05 -9.90 25.40
CA PHE A 49 -2.78 -9.12 26.61
C PHE A 49 -3.84 -9.37 27.67
N GLN A 50 -3.39 -9.58 28.91
CA GLN A 50 -4.29 -9.84 30.04
C GLN A 50 -4.42 -8.59 30.94
N PRO A 51 -5.54 -8.40 31.62
CA PRO A 51 -5.64 -7.40 32.67
C PRO A 51 -4.54 -7.57 33.71
N GLY A 52 -3.82 -6.49 34.04
CA GLY A 52 -2.66 -6.54 34.93
C GLY A 52 -1.33 -6.90 34.25
N ALA A 53 -1.26 -6.96 32.94
CA ALA A 53 0.00 -7.08 32.21
C ALA A 53 0.95 -5.93 32.59
N SER A 54 2.20 -6.25 32.85
CA SER A 54 3.26 -5.28 33.15
C SER A 54 4.04 -4.91 31.90
N VAL A 55 4.48 -3.65 31.83
CA VAL A 55 5.30 -3.14 30.72
C VAL A 55 6.64 -2.68 31.27
N ASP A 56 7.72 -3.06 30.59
CA ASP A 56 9.08 -2.60 30.83
C ASP A 56 9.63 -1.92 29.56
N VAL A 57 10.27 -0.76 29.75
CA VAL A 57 10.91 -0.02 28.67
C VAL A 57 12.35 0.28 29.08
N GLY A 58 13.30 -0.43 28.46
CA GLY A 58 14.72 -0.26 28.73
C GLY A 58 15.12 -0.55 30.19
N GLY A 59 14.46 -1.51 30.85
CA GLY A 59 14.68 -1.86 32.26
C GLY A 59 13.89 -1.01 33.26
N LEU A 60 12.99 -0.13 32.77
CA LEU A 60 12.14 0.71 33.62
C LEU A 60 10.68 0.24 33.51
N SER A 61 10.10 -0.18 34.64
CA SER A 61 8.70 -0.56 34.69
C SER A 61 7.80 0.67 34.54
N VAL A 62 6.83 0.60 33.63
CA VAL A 62 5.86 1.67 33.38
C VAL A 62 4.44 1.19 33.63
N SER A 63 3.58 2.11 34.08
CA SER A 63 2.15 1.83 34.24
C SER A 63 1.48 1.68 32.89
N ALA A 64 0.74 0.58 32.70
CA ALA A 64 -0.02 0.32 31.50
C ALA A 64 -1.53 0.27 31.84
N SER A 65 -2.33 0.82 30.93
CA SER A 65 -3.80 0.68 30.95
C SER A 65 -4.22 -0.22 29.82
N ALA A 66 -4.90 -1.34 30.12
CA ALA A 66 -5.41 -2.25 29.11
C ALA A 66 -6.60 -1.60 28.38
N ILE A 67 -6.54 -1.58 27.03
CA ILE A 67 -7.65 -1.17 26.16
C ILE A 67 -8.34 -2.43 25.56
N GLY A 68 -7.90 -3.62 25.97
CA GLY A 68 -8.39 -4.92 25.51
C GLY A 68 -7.27 -5.94 25.40
N ALA A 69 -7.55 -7.10 24.82
CA ALA A 69 -6.57 -8.17 24.66
C ALA A 69 -5.47 -7.88 23.63
N THR A 70 -5.62 -6.82 22.83
CA THR A 70 -4.71 -6.50 21.73
C THR A 70 -3.95 -5.17 21.91
N ARG A 71 -4.29 -4.37 22.94
CA ARG A 71 -3.71 -3.03 23.12
C ARG A 71 -3.49 -2.65 24.57
N LEU A 72 -2.35 -2.00 24.82
CA LEU A 72 -2.01 -1.37 26.12
C LEU A 72 -1.61 0.09 25.87
N SER A 73 -2.22 1.02 26.59
CA SER A 73 -1.78 2.42 26.60
C SER A 73 -0.71 2.61 27.67
N VAL A 74 0.41 3.21 27.30
CA VAL A 74 1.53 3.51 28.20
C VAL A 74 2.02 4.93 28.01
N SER A 75 2.62 5.52 29.06
CA SER A 75 3.42 6.74 28.96
C SER A 75 4.89 6.37 29.00
N MET A 76 5.65 6.72 27.96
CA MET A 76 7.06 6.37 27.88
C MET A 76 7.87 7.05 28.99
N PRO A 77 8.81 6.32 29.63
CA PRO A 77 9.65 6.88 30.68
C PRO A 77 10.74 7.79 30.11
N ALA A 78 11.40 8.56 30.97
CA ALA A 78 12.61 9.27 30.58
C ALA A 78 13.76 8.27 30.37
N LEU A 79 14.45 8.41 29.23
CA LEU A 79 15.52 7.51 28.78
C LEU A 79 16.75 8.32 28.34
N ALA A 80 17.88 7.65 28.18
CA ALA A 80 19.10 8.31 27.72
C ALA A 80 18.91 8.82 26.27
N PRO A 81 19.20 10.09 25.96
CA PRO A 81 19.05 10.65 24.64
C PRO A 81 19.85 9.87 23.57
N GLY A 82 19.23 9.59 22.44
CA GLY A 82 19.82 8.79 21.36
C GLY A 82 19.87 7.28 21.62
N SER A 83 19.25 6.81 22.73
CA SER A 83 19.22 5.38 23.04
C SER A 83 18.07 4.66 22.35
N LEU A 84 18.30 3.40 22.03
CA LEU A 84 17.31 2.42 21.60
C LEU A 84 17.04 1.47 22.76
N SER A 85 15.78 1.37 23.14
CA SER A 85 15.34 0.56 24.28
C SER A 85 14.39 -0.54 23.83
N ASP A 86 14.54 -1.72 24.41
CA ASP A 86 13.57 -2.79 24.26
C ASP A 86 12.27 -2.39 24.99
N VAL A 87 11.16 -2.80 24.43
CA VAL A 87 9.83 -2.67 25.05
C VAL A 87 9.30 -4.08 25.27
N SER A 88 9.04 -4.43 26.52
CA SER A 88 8.56 -5.77 26.89
C SER A 88 7.21 -5.70 27.56
N VAL A 89 6.33 -6.65 27.23
CA VAL A 89 5.06 -6.88 27.92
C VAL A 89 5.08 -8.25 28.55
N THR A 90 4.67 -8.34 29.81
CA THR A 90 4.58 -9.62 30.56
C THR A 90 3.16 -9.78 31.12
N ASN A 91 2.47 -10.83 30.76
CA ASN A 91 1.16 -11.19 31.33
C ASN A 91 1.33 -11.68 32.78
N PRO A 92 0.32 -11.51 33.66
CA PRO A 92 0.36 -12.00 35.03
C PRO A 92 0.64 -13.50 35.12
N GLY A 93 1.78 -13.86 35.75
CA GLY A 93 2.22 -15.27 35.88
C GLY A 93 2.52 -16.01 34.57
N GLY A 94 2.63 -15.27 33.45
CA GLY A 94 2.75 -15.79 32.10
C GLY A 94 4.02 -15.39 31.35
N PRO A 95 4.03 -15.57 30.04
CA PRO A 95 5.16 -15.30 29.18
C PRO A 95 5.41 -13.79 29.03
N THR A 96 6.63 -13.45 28.62
CA THR A 96 7.06 -12.10 28.21
C THR A 96 7.23 -12.07 26.69
N SER A 97 6.78 -10.98 26.05
CA SER A 97 7.04 -10.69 24.64
C SER A 97 7.72 -9.34 24.52
N THR A 98 8.74 -9.25 23.66
CA THR A 98 9.63 -8.09 23.57
C THR A 98 9.75 -7.58 22.14
N LEU A 99 9.56 -6.29 21.94
CA LEU A 99 10.03 -5.55 20.77
C LEU A 99 11.48 -5.14 21.04
N SER A 100 12.42 -5.83 20.44
CA SER A 100 13.82 -5.44 20.52
C SER A 100 14.00 -4.08 19.85
N ARG A 101 14.68 -3.15 20.57
CA ARG A 101 14.90 -1.77 20.12
C ARG A 101 13.59 -1.04 19.75
N GLY A 102 12.50 -1.40 20.43
CA GLY A 102 11.14 -0.96 20.13
C GLY A 102 10.91 0.54 20.33
N TRP A 103 11.73 1.22 21.13
CA TRP A 103 11.63 2.66 21.39
C TRP A 103 12.95 3.40 21.18
N PHE A 104 12.89 4.52 20.44
CA PHE A 104 13.99 5.45 20.28
C PHE A 104 13.75 6.72 21.09
N ALA A 105 14.66 7.03 22.03
CA ALA A 105 14.67 8.29 22.75
C ALA A 105 15.42 9.34 21.94
N ASP A 106 14.75 10.40 21.50
CA ASP A 106 15.29 11.43 20.62
C ASP A 106 16.61 12.01 21.13
N PHE A 107 17.49 12.38 20.20
CA PHE A 107 18.66 13.19 20.52
C PHE A 107 18.24 14.58 20.98
N LEU A 108 18.98 15.18 21.91
CA LEU A 108 18.66 16.47 22.52
C LEU A 108 18.59 17.63 21.50
N ASP A 109 19.36 17.53 20.43
CA ASP A 109 19.50 18.55 19.38
C ASP A 109 18.72 18.22 18.09
N VAL A 110 17.82 17.21 18.13
CA VAL A 110 16.99 16.81 17.01
C VAL A 110 15.53 16.76 17.48
N SER A 111 14.74 17.78 17.13
CA SER A 111 13.31 17.78 17.45
C SER A 111 12.53 16.84 16.51
N GLY A 112 11.39 16.28 16.98
CA GLY A 112 10.49 15.46 16.16
C GLY A 112 9.96 16.16 14.89
N ALA A 113 9.96 17.50 14.85
CA ALA A 113 9.60 18.28 13.68
C ALA A 113 10.77 18.53 12.70
N SER A 114 11.98 18.08 13.03
CA SER A 114 13.15 18.23 12.16
C SER A 114 13.01 17.37 10.90
N PRO A 115 13.33 17.89 9.70
CA PRO A 115 13.37 17.08 8.48
C PRO A 115 14.43 15.98 8.52
N TYR A 116 15.33 16.02 9.48
CA TYR A 116 16.35 15.00 9.70
C TYR A 116 15.93 13.93 10.71
N HIS A 117 14.79 14.09 11.42
CA HIS A 117 14.40 13.21 12.54
C HIS A 117 14.24 11.76 12.07
N ALA A 118 13.34 11.49 11.12
CA ALA A 118 13.11 10.13 10.63
C ALA A 118 14.37 9.48 10.01
N PRO A 119 15.15 10.13 9.13
CA PRO A 119 16.43 9.58 8.66
C PRO A 119 17.45 9.30 9.76
N ILE A 120 17.53 10.14 10.78
CA ILE A 120 18.44 9.94 11.92
C ILE A 120 17.99 8.74 12.76
N GLU A 121 16.70 8.64 13.07
CA GLU A 121 16.13 7.48 13.75
C GLU A 121 16.45 6.19 12.98
N THR A 122 16.19 6.15 11.66
CA THR A 122 16.46 5.01 10.79
C THR A 122 17.91 4.52 10.92
N ILE A 123 18.88 5.37 10.62
CA ILE A 123 20.30 4.96 10.66
C ILE A 123 20.82 4.68 12.09
N THR A 124 20.14 5.20 13.13
CA THR A 124 20.45 4.85 14.53
C THR A 124 19.91 3.45 14.85
N ARG A 125 18.71 3.11 14.38
CA ARG A 125 18.12 1.75 14.50
C ARG A 125 18.98 0.70 13.82
N ASP A 126 19.56 1.02 12.67
CA ASP A 126 20.49 0.12 11.96
C ASP A 126 21.84 -0.04 12.65
N GLY A 127 22.11 0.75 13.68
CA GLY A 127 23.40 0.76 14.37
C GLY A 127 24.52 1.46 13.61
N ILE A 128 24.19 2.18 12.53
CA ILE A 128 25.16 2.93 11.73
C ILE A 128 25.79 4.07 12.55
N THR A 129 25.01 4.69 13.44
CA THR A 129 25.42 5.83 14.27
C THR A 129 24.93 5.69 15.70
N SER A 130 25.64 6.33 16.63
CA SER A 130 25.23 6.56 18.03
C SER A 130 25.28 8.05 18.42
N GLY A 131 25.31 8.95 17.43
CA GLY A 131 25.38 10.39 17.68
C GLY A 131 26.80 10.95 17.64
N CYS A 132 26.98 12.13 18.24
CA CYS A 132 28.29 12.83 18.38
C CYS A 132 28.78 12.98 19.83
N GLY A 133 28.04 12.38 20.78
CA GLY A 133 28.32 12.42 22.20
C GLY A 133 27.42 13.38 22.98
N GLY A 134 27.36 13.20 24.31
CA GLY A 134 26.55 14.03 25.21
C GLY A 134 25.04 13.98 24.95
N GLY A 135 24.54 12.93 24.33
CA GLY A 135 23.13 12.81 23.94
C GLY A 135 22.71 13.62 22.70
N ASN A 136 23.70 14.11 21.92
CA ASN A 136 23.47 14.88 20.69
C ASN A 136 23.80 14.10 19.44
N TYR A 137 23.16 14.46 18.32
CA TYR A 137 23.46 13.96 16.97
C TYR A 137 24.35 14.89 16.19
N CYS A 138 24.32 16.18 16.46
CA CYS A 138 25.04 17.25 15.77
C CYS A 138 24.67 17.37 14.27
N PRO A 139 23.38 17.56 13.89
CA PRO A 139 22.94 17.46 12.50
C PRO A 139 23.57 18.52 11.58
N SER A 140 23.94 19.67 12.10
CA SER A 140 24.55 20.77 11.33
C SER A 140 26.06 20.66 11.17
N SER A 141 26.73 19.76 11.88
CA SER A 141 28.19 19.57 11.79
C SER A 141 28.56 18.83 10.52
N SER A 142 29.62 19.26 9.84
CA SER A 142 30.17 18.56 8.67
C SER A 142 30.71 17.19 9.07
N ILE A 143 30.49 16.18 8.22
CA ILE A 143 31.04 14.84 8.40
C ILE A 143 32.46 14.78 7.86
N THR A 144 33.38 14.19 8.62
CA THR A 144 34.77 13.96 8.16
C THR A 144 34.87 12.68 7.36
N ARG A 145 35.93 12.56 6.54
CA ARG A 145 36.21 11.34 5.77
C ARG A 145 36.38 10.10 6.67
N ALA A 146 36.99 10.26 7.84
CA ALA A 146 37.12 9.16 8.81
C ALA A 146 35.76 8.72 9.38
N GLN A 147 34.89 9.65 9.75
CA GLN A 147 33.54 9.34 10.19
C GLN A 147 32.71 8.69 9.09
N MET A 148 32.85 9.18 7.87
CA MET A 148 32.15 8.61 6.70
C MET A 148 32.52 7.14 6.47
N ALA A 149 33.81 6.75 6.62
CA ALA A 149 34.23 5.35 6.48
C ALA A 149 33.47 4.43 7.44
N VAL A 150 33.26 4.87 8.68
CA VAL A 150 32.48 4.14 9.68
C VAL A 150 31.02 4.00 9.25
N PHE A 151 30.38 5.10 8.80
CA PHE A 151 28.99 5.09 8.35
C PHE A 151 28.78 4.14 7.17
N LEU A 152 29.61 4.22 6.15
CA LEU A 152 29.49 3.44 4.92
C LEU A 152 29.62 1.94 5.17
N LEU A 153 30.70 1.50 5.86
CA LEU A 153 30.92 0.07 6.10
C LEU A 153 29.91 -0.52 7.09
N ARG A 154 29.36 0.27 8.04
CA ARG A 154 28.26 -0.19 8.85
C ARG A 154 26.94 -0.33 8.07
N ALA A 155 26.73 0.51 7.08
CA ALA A 155 25.57 0.38 6.20
C ALA A 155 25.65 -0.86 5.31
N GLU A 156 26.86 -1.20 4.83
CA GLU A 156 27.11 -2.35 3.96
C GLU A 156 27.06 -3.68 4.72
N HIS A 157 27.76 -3.75 5.87
CA HIS A 157 27.98 -5.00 6.61
C HIS A 157 27.11 -5.13 7.86
N GLY A 158 26.26 -4.12 8.15
CA GLY A 158 25.42 -4.06 9.36
C GLY A 158 26.10 -3.36 10.53
N GLY A 159 25.26 -2.81 11.44
CA GLY A 159 25.72 -1.97 12.56
C GLY A 159 26.66 -2.64 13.58
N ALA A 160 26.66 -3.98 13.64
CA ALA A 160 27.54 -4.78 14.50
C ALA A 160 28.92 -5.08 13.88
N TYR A 161 29.11 -4.71 12.62
CA TYR A 161 30.37 -5.01 11.91
C TYR A 161 31.57 -4.33 12.57
N VAL A 162 32.67 -5.08 12.65
CA VAL A 162 33.97 -4.61 13.16
C VAL A 162 35.04 -4.99 12.13
N PRO A 163 35.68 -4.03 11.44
CA PRO A 163 36.71 -4.33 10.47
C PRO A 163 37.95 -4.98 11.09
N PRO A 164 38.76 -5.69 10.30
CA PRO A 164 40.09 -6.17 10.73
C PRO A 164 40.96 -5.03 11.28
N PRO A 165 41.89 -5.33 12.21
CA PRO A 165 42.85 -4.33 12.73
C PRO A 165 43.65 -3.65 11.60
N ALA A 166 43.80 -2.34 11.67
CA ALA A 166 44.58 -1.57 10.71
C ALA A 166 46.08 -1.91 10.76
N SER A 167 46.70 -1.99 9.62
CA SER A 167 48.15 -2.13 9.51
C SER A 167 48.88 -0.82 9.83
N GLY A 168 48.27 0.34 9.58
CA GLY A 168 48.88 1.66 9.67
C GLY A 168 49.93 1.95 8.62
N THR A 169 49.96 1.18 7.51
CA THR A 169 50.98 1.28 6.48
C THR A 169 50.44 1.62 5.09
N ILE A 170 49.10 1.60 4.91
CA ILE A 170 48.45 1.87 3.63
C ILE A 170 48.47 3.37 3.30
N PHE A 171 48.16 4.22 4.27
CA PHE A 171 48.09 5.67 4.10
C PHE A 171 49.15 6.37 4.93
N ALA A 172 49.86 7.31 4.35
CA ALA A 172 50.94 8.05 5.04
C ALA A 172 50.46 8.95 6.19
N ASP A 173 49.18 9.22 6.26
CA ASP A 173 48.49 10.11 7.21
C ASP A 173 47.43 9.38 8.09
N VAL A 174 47.51 8.04 8.18
CA VAL A 174 46.63 7.21 9.04
C VAL A 174 47.49 6.18 9.74
N ALA A 175 47.76 6.40 11.04
CA ALA A 175 48.46 5.41 11.86
C ALA A 175 47.47 4.36 12.41
N SER A 176 47.95 3.16 12.79
CA SER A 176 47.09 2.06 13.24
C SER A 176 46.28 2.38 14.51
N GLY A 177 46.71 3.35 15.31
CA GLY A 177 45.99 3.82 16.51
C GLY A 177 45.10 5.04 16.32
N ASP A 178 45.01 5.55 15.10
CA ASP A 178 44.14 6.72 14.81
C ASP A 178 42.66 6.36 14.82
N PHE A 179 41.81 7.37 15.05
CA PHE A 179 40.35 7.21 14.98
C PHE A 179 39.95 6.64 13.61
N ALA A 180 39.20 5.56 13.63
CA ALA A 180 38.66 4.85 12.46
C ALA A 180 39.74 4.30 11.50
N SER A 181 40.98 4.10 11.91
CA SER A 181 42.05 3.55 11.05
C SER A 181 41.69 2.23 10.40
N ASN A 182 41.10 1.29 11.16
CA ASN A 182 40.62 0.00 10.66
C ASN A 182 39.47 0.13 9.64
N TRP A 183 38.56 1.08 9.82
CA TRP A 183 37.49 1.40 8.87
C TRP A 183 38.04 2.02 7.58
N ILE A 184 39.01 2.88 7.69
CA ILE A 184 39.66 3.56 6.57
C ILE A 184 40.44 2.55 5.69
N GLU A 185 41.24 1.66 6.32
CA GLU A 185 41.98 0.64 5.57
C GLU A 185 41.03 -0.41 4.94
N GLN A 186 39.98 -0.78 5.62
CA GLN A 186 38.95 -1.68 5.09
C GLN A 186 38.25 -1.06 3.88
N LEU A 187 37.80 0.21 3.97
CA LEU A 187 37.16 0.92 2.86
C LEU A 187 38.06 1.00 1.60
N TYR A 188 39.38 1.08 1.80
CA TYR A 188 40.34 1.01 0.73
C TYR A 188 40.51 -0.42 0.17
N THR A 189 40.56 -1.42 1.04
CA THR A 189 40.70 -2.82 0.66
C THR A 189 39.52 -3.29 -0.18
N GLU A 190 38.33 -2.81 0.14
CA GLU A 190 37.11 -3.05 -0.64
C GLU A 190 37.02 -2.22 -1.94
N GLY A 191 37.99 -1.34 -2.20
CA GLY A 191 38.06 -0.56 -3.46
C GLY A 191 37.10 0.64 -3.52
N VAL A 192 36.44 0.97 -2.42
CA VAL A 192 35.49 2.10 -2.36
C VAL A 192 36.20 3.44 -2.46
N THR A 193 37.39 3.55 -1.84
CA THR A 193 38.20 4.77 -1.83
C THR A 193 39.61 4.53 -2.42
N GLY A 194 40.12 5.50 -3.18
CA GLY A 194 41.51 5.59 -3.61
C GLY A 194 42.35 6.60 -2.81
N GLY A 195 41.82 7.11 -1.69
CA GLY A 195 42.48 8.15 -0.92
C GLY A 195 42.17 9.60 -1.43
N CYS A 196 42.99 10.56 -0.98
CA CYS A 196 42.89 11.97 -1.37
C CYS A 196 44.12 12.49 -2.12
N ALA A 197 45.23 11.74 -2.09
CA ALA A 197 46.48 12.04 -2.81
C ALA A 197 47.27 10.74 -3.03
N THR A 198 48.11 10.69 -4.09
CA THR A 198 48.78 9.47 -4.54
C THR A 198 50.31 9.49 -4.42
N GLY A 199 50.90 10.59 -4.03
CA GLY A 199 52.35 10.69 -3.90
C GLY A 199 52.81 11.50 -2.66
N PRO A 200 52.88 10.96 -1.44
CA PRO A 200 52.50 9.64 -0.97
C PRO A 200 50.98 9.43 -0.90
N LEU A 201 50.54 8.15 -0.86
CA LEU A 201 49.12 7.82 -0.69
C LEU A 201 48.61 8.33 0.66
N ARG A 202 47.55 9.16 0.61
CA ARG A 202 46.96 9.78 1.79
C ARG A 202 45.42 9.61 1.77
N TYR A 203 44.82 9.49 2.94
CA TYR A 203 43.36 9.41 3.10
C TYR A 203 42.70 10.74 3.47
N CYS A 204 43.41 11.65 4.12
CA CYS A 204 42.94 12.93 4.63
C CYS A 204 41.78 12.76 5.64
N PRO A 205 41.93 12.04 6.76
CA PRO A 205 40.85 11.59 7.64
C PRO A 205 40.03 12.73 8.27
N ALA A 206 40.67 13.87 8.57
CA ALA A 206 40.04 15.03 9.19
C ALA A 206 39.31 15.95 8.20
N ASN A 207 39.49 15.79 6.88
CA ASN A 207 38.86 16.65 5.90
C ASN A 207 37.35 16.39 5.82
N PRO A 208 36.50 17.42 5.69
CA PRO A 208 35.10 17.25 5.38
C PRO A 208 34.89 16.52 4.05
N VAL A 209 33.85 15.70 3.96
CA VAL A 209 33.43 15.07 2.71
C VAL A 209 32.60 16.05 1.89
N THR A 210 32.94 16.23 0.60
CA THR A 210 32.11 17.04 -0.29
C THR A 210 30.90 16.25 -0.79
N ARG A 211 29.83 16.95 -1.23
CA ARG A 211 28.63 16.33 -1.78
C ARG A 211 28.94 15.47 -3.02
N ALA A 212 29.87 15.91 -3.88
CA ALA A 212 30.32 15.14 -5.05
C ALA A 212 31.03 13.84 -4.65
N GLN A 213 31.92 13.89 -3.65
CA GLN A 213 32.58 12.68 -3.14
C GLN A 213 31.60 11.71 -2.49
N MET A 214 30.61 12.24 -1.75
CA MET A 214 29.56 11.44 -1.12
C MET A 214 28.77 10.64 -2.16
N ALA A 215 28.43 11.23 -3.31
CA ALA A 215 27.73 10.55 -4.38
C ALA A 215 28.47 9.28 -4.85
N ALA A 216 29.77 9.41 -5.10
CA ALA A 216 30.58 8.27 -5.53
C ALA A 216 30.73 7.19 -4.44
N PHE A 217 30.92 7.58 -3.17
CA PHE A 217 31.07 6.63 -2.08
C PHE A 217 29.80 5.84 -1.82
N LEU A 218 28.65 6.53 -1.74
CA LEU A 218 27.36 5.88 -1.52
C LEU A 218 27.03 4.86 -2.60
N LEU A 219 27.16 5.24 -3.87
CA LEU A 219 26.82 4.38 -4.98
C LEU A 219 27.78 3.20 -5.16
N LYS A 220 29.07 3.38 -4.82
CA LYS A 220 30.03 2.26 -4.82
C LYS A 220 29.73 1.22 -3.75
N ILE A 221 29.29 1.66 -2.56
CA ILE A 221 28.83 0.74 -1.50
C ILE A 221 27.54 0.06 -1.93
N TYR A 222 26.58 0.83 -2.47
CA TYR A 222 25.24 0.31 -2.76
C TYR A 222 25.22 -0.66 -3.96
N HIS A 223 26.00 -0.40 -5.01
CA HIS A 223 26.05 -1.20 -6.24
C HIS A 223 27.29 -2.10 -6.33
N GLY A 224 28.25 -1.95 -5.41
CA GLY A 224 29.57 -2.58 -5.52
C GLY A 224 30.57 -1.72 -6.33
N THR A 225 31.84 -1.99 -6.13
CA THR A 225 32.94 -1.15 -6.68
C THR A 225 33.16 -1.28 -8.19
N GLY A 226 32.57 -2.32 -8.81
CA GLY A 226 32.55 -2.48 -10.26
C GLY A 226 31.50 -1.63 -10.98
N TYR A 227 30.65 -0.94 -10.24
CA TYR A 227 29.59 -0.10 -10.81
C TYR A 227 30.15 1.14 -11.51
N ALA A 228 29.64 1.42 -12.70
CA ALA A 228 29.90 2.64 -13.45
C ALA A 228 28.54 3.31 -13.80
N PRO A 229 28.25 4.49 -13.23
CA PRO A 229 26.99 5.19 -13.51
C PRO A 229 26.91 5.60 -14.99
N PRO A 230 25.70 5.77 -15.53
CA PRO A 230 25.51 6.28 -16.89
C PRO A 230 26.19 7.63 -17.10
N PRO A 231 26.56 7.98 -18.35
CA PRO A 231 27.13 9.29 -18.66
C PRO A 231 26.21 10.43 -18.22
N ALA A 232 26.81 11.52 -17.71
CA ALA A 232 26.07 12.70 -17.26
C ALA A 232 25.32 13.37 -18.42
N GLN A 233 24.11 13.85 -18.15
CA GLN A 233 23.21 14.50 -19.10
C GLN A 233 23.05 16.01 -18.85
N GLY A 234 23.68 16.57 -17.82
CA GLY A 234 23.58 17.98 -17.47
C GLY A 234 22.35 18.35 -16.64
N VAL A 235 21.93 17.47 -15.72
CA VAL A 235 20.75 17.67 -14.86
C VAL A 235 20.88 18.90 -13.94
N PHE A 236 22.10 19.21 -13.47
CA PHE A 236 22.35 20.35 -12.57
C PHE A 236 23.20 21.42 -13.25
N GLY A 237 22.77 22.68 -13.16
CA GLY A 237 23.44 23.81 -13.80
C GLY A 237 24.86 24.10 -13.29
N ASP A 238 25.19 23.67 -12.06
CA ASP A 238 26.51 23.82 -11.44
C ASP A 238 27.37 22.54 -11.51
N VAL A 239 26.92 21.51 -12.25
CA VAL A 239 27.66 20.25 -12.47
C VAL A 239 27.90 20.06 -13.96
N PRO A 240 28.98 20.60 -14.52
CA PRO A 240 29.32 20.40 -15.93
C PRO A 240 29.60 18.90 -16.19
N ALA A 241 29.17 18.40 -17.35
CA ALA A 241 29.38 16.98 -17.73
C ALA A 241 30.86 16.56 -17.75
N SER A 242 31.79 17.55 -17.85
CA SER A 242 33.22 17.33 -17.75
C SER A 242 33.75 17.09 -16.33
N LEU A 243 32.91 17.30 -15.29
CA LEU A 243 33.29 16.98 -13.91
C LEU A 243 33.37 15.45 -13.75
N PRO A 244 34.51 14.88 -13.29
CA PRO A 244 34.65 13.41 -13.19
C PRO A 244 33.59 12.71 -12.32
N LEU A 245 32.99 13.44 -11.40
CA LEU A 245 31.93 12.92 -10.52
C LEU A 245 30.50 13.29 -10.99
N ALA A 246 30.33 13.95 -12.13
CA ALA A 246 29.02 14.30 -12.67
C ALA A 246 28.10 13.07 -12.86
N PRO A 247 28.58 11.94 -13.43
CA PRO A 247 27.74 10.74 -13.56
C PRO A 247 27.23 10.22 -12.22
N TRP A 248 28.05 10.22 -11.18
CA TRP A 248 27.69 9.78 -9.82
C TRP A 248 26.64 10.70 -9.16
N ILE A 249 26.79 12.01 -9.40
CA ILE A 249 25.86 13.03 -8.90
C ILE A 249 24.48 12.87 -9.54
N GLU A 250 24.44 12.72 -10.86
CA GLU A 250 23.19 12.56 -11.60
C GLU A 250 22.51 11.22 -11.32
N GLU A 251 23.30 10.17 -11.05
CA GLU A 251 22.74 8.89 -10.57
C GLU A 251 22.01 9.03 -9.25
N LEU A 252 22.56 9.73 -8.26
CA LEU A 252 21.84 10.00 -6.99
C LEU A 252 20.56 10.79 -7.20
N ALA A 253 20.53 11.72 -8.17
CA ALA A 253 19.31 12.46 -8.50
C ALA A 253 18.28 11.54 -9.16
N ARG A 254 18.70 10.69 -10.09
CA ARG A 254 17.85 9.71 -10.78
C ARG A 254 17.23 8.70 -9.80
N LEU A 255 17.98 8.29 -8.79
CA LEU A 255 17.48 7.47 -7.68
C LEU A 255 16.67 8.29 -6.66
N SER A 256 16.37 9.56 -6.88
CA SER A 256 15.67 10.42 -5.92
C SER A 256 16.30 10.48 -4.52
N VAL A 257 17.57 10.12 -4.41
CA VAL A 257 18.34 10.24 -3.16
C VAL A 257 18.60 11.71 -2.87
N THR A 258 18.79 12.52 -3.91
CA THR A 258 19.00 13.97 -3.83
C THR A 258 18.16 14.74 -4.86
N SER A 259 17.71 15.93 -4.46
CA SER A 259 17.14 16.94 -5.37
C SER A 259 18.05 18.16 -5.54
N GLY A 260 19.31 18.06 -5.10
CA GLY A 260 20.24 19.17 -5.12
C GLY A 260 20.36 19.94 -3.81
N CYS A 261 20.77 21.21 -3.89
CA CYS A 261 20.88 22.12 -2.75
C CYS A 261 19.98 23.36 -2.86
N GLY A 262 19.16 23.42 -3.93
CA GLY A 262 18.18 24.48 -4.20
C GLY A 262 18.20 24.91 -5.67
N GLY A 263 17.02 25.22 -6.23
CA GLY A 263 16.86 25.51 -7.65
C GLY A 263 17.37 24.36 -8.52
N THR A 264 18.20 24.70 -9.52
CA THR A 264 18.85 23.72 -10.43
C THR A 264 20.28 23.37 -10.01
N SER A 265 20.69 23.62 -8.76
CA SER A 265 22.07 23.44 -8.28
C SER A 265 22.22 22.21 -7.41
N TYR A 266 23.36 21.50 -7.54
CA TYR A 266 23.75 20.39 -6.68
C TYR A 266 24.71 20.79 -5.56
N CYS A 267 25.51 21.86 -5.75
CA CYS A 267 26.56 22.33 -4.86
C CYS A 267 27.67 21.27 -4.64
N PRO A 268 28.36 20.78 -5.68
CA PRO A 268 29.27 19.62 -5.63
C PRO A 268 30.43 19.78 -4.64
N SER A 269 30.95 21.00 -4.43
CA SER A 269 32.05 21.31 -3.53
C SER A 269 31.63 21.57 -2.07
N ALA A 270 30.34 21.71 -1.79
CA ALA A 270 29.84 21.93 -0.42
C ALA A 270 30.07 20.69 0.44
N SER A 271 30.46 20.92 1.71
CA SER A 271 30.61 19.84 2.70
C SER A 271 29.24 19.25 3.07
N VAL A 272 29.18 17.93 3.21
CA VAL A 272 28.00 17.23 3.70
C VAL A 272 27.91 17.36 5.21
N THR A 273 26.74 17.77 5.72
CA THR A 273 26.48 17.76 7.16
C THR A 273 26.04 16.36 7.62
N ARG A 274 26.12 16.07 8.94
CA ARG A 274 25.69 14.80 9.51
C ARG A 274 24.18 14.55 9.30
N GLY A 275 23.34 15.60 9.37
CA GLY A 275 21.90 15.49 9.05
C GLY A 275 21.67 15.13 7.58
N GLN A 276 22.38 15.77 6.65
CA GLN A 276 22.31 15.41 5.23
C GLN A 276 22.83 13.99 4.96
N MET A 277 23.88 13.55 5.67
CA MET A 277 24.38 12.19 5.59
C MET A 277 23.32 11.17 6.00
N ALA A 278 22.57 11.41 7.08
CA ALA A 278 21.48 10.55 7.50
C ALA A 278 20.42 10.40 6.40
N VAL A 279 20.05 11.51 5.74
CA VAL A 279 19.10 11.49 4.62
C VAL A 279 19.65 10.68 3.44
N PHE A 280 20.90 10.90 3.06
CA PHE A 280 21.53 10.15 1.96
C PHE A 280 21.57 8.65 2.25
N MET A 281 21.99 8.27 3.46
CA MET A 281 22.05 6.86 3.90
C MET A 281 20.68 6.19 3.89
N SER A 282 19.69 6.79 4.57
CA SER A 282 18.34 6.29 4.64
C SER A 282 17.75 6.11 3.24
N LYS A 283 17.84 7.14 2.38
CA LYS A 283 17.31 7.08 1.02
C LYS A 283 18.04 6.09 0.10
N THR A 284 19.26 5.72 0.40
CA THR A 284 20.01 4.76 -0.42
C THR A 284 19.73 3.31 0.00
N PHE A 285 19.71 3.00 1.29
CA PHE A 285 19.72 1.61 1.79
C PHE A 285 18.35 1.05 2.16
N HIS A 286 17.30 1.89 2.38
CA HIS A 286 15.95 1.44 2.76
C HIS A 286 14.91 1.49 1.62
N ARG A 287 15.37 1.53 0.38
CA ARG A 287 14.47 1.66 -0.78
C ARG A 287 13.52 0.47 -0.96
N ALA A 288 14.00 -0.74 -0.75
CA ALA A 288 13.21 -1.97 -0.93
C ALA A 288 11.96 -2.01 -0.04
N GLU A 289 12.13 -1.67 1.24
CA GLU A 289 11.03 -1.61 2.21
C GLU A 289 10.02 -0.50 1.87
N ALA A 290 10.52 0.68 1.42
CA ALA A 290 9.66 1.77 0.99
C ALA A 290 8.88 1.42 -0.29
N ILE A 291 9.49 0.70 -1.24
CA ILE A 291 8.82 0.22 -2.46
C ILE A 291 7.69 -0.75 -2.09
N ARG A 292 7.96 -1.76 -1.23
CA ARG A 292 6.94 -2.69 -0.78
C ARG A 292 5.78 -2.00 -0.06
N PHE A 293 6.07 -1.02 0.80
CA PHE A 293 5.03 -0.20 1.43
C PHE A 293 4.15 0.52 0.40
N LEU A 294 4.77 1.14 -0.60
CA LEU A 294 4.07 1.89 -1.64
C LEU A 294 3.27 0.99 -2.59
N GLU A 295 3.70 -0.24 -2.85
CA GLU A 295 2.91 -1.21 -3.61
C GLU A 295 1.58 -1.55 -2.93
N GLN A 296 1.54 -1.54 -1.60
CA GLN A 296 0.33 -1.78 -0.82
C GLN A 296 -0.53 -0.51 -0.71
N ALA A 297 0.09 0.66 -0.65
CA ALA A 297 -0.55 1.94 -0.35
C ALA A 297 -0.91 2.80 -1.57
N THR A 298 -0.39 2.48 -2.77
CA THR A 298 -0.55 3.28 -4.00
C THR A 298 -0.91 2.38 -5.21
N TRP A 299 -1.10 2.98 -6.37
CA TRP A 299 -1.25 2.26 -7.65
C TRP A 299 0.07 1.68 -8.20
N GLY A 300 1.16 1.87 -7.50
CA GLY A 300 2.52 1.46 -7.81
C GLY A 300 3.53 2.55 -7.43
N PRO A 301 4.73 2.19 -6.97
CA PRO A 301 5.75 3.15 -6.54
C PRO A 301 6.34 3.92 -7.71
N THR A 302 6.68 5.19 -7.46
CA THR A 302 7.62 5.98 -8.25
C THR A 302 8.86 6.28 -7.42
N ASP A 303 10.00 6.65 -8.05
CA ASP A 303 11.19 7.06 -7.29
C ASP A 303 10.92 8.29 -6.41
N GLY A 304 10.03 9.19 -6.85
CA GLY A 304 9.58 10.35 -6.07
C GLY A 304 8.82 9.94 -4.80
N ASP A 305 7.89 8.98 -4.92
CA ASP A 305 7.14 8.45 -3.78
C ASP A 305 8.07 7.75 -2.77
N VAL A 306 8.99 6.92 -3.27
CA VAL A 306 10.02 6.26 -2.46
C VAL A 306 10.86 7.29 -1.70
N GLY A 307 11.33 8.34 -2.40
CA GLY A 307 12.06 9.44 -1.79
C GLY A 307 11.26 10.17 -0.70
N SER A 308 9.94 10.31 -0.88
CA SER A 308 9.03 10.93 0.10
C SER A 308 8.86 10.06 1.34
N VAL A 309 8.61 8.76 1.19
CA VAL A 309 8.51 7.81 2.31
C VAL A 309 9.80 7.81 3.13
N LEU A 310 10.95 7.72 2.47
CA LEU A 310 12.26 7.68 3.13
C LEU A 310 12.65 9.01 3.79
N GLY A 311 12.07 10.13 3.32
CA GLY A 311 12.30 11.45 3.89
C GLY A 311 11.40 11.75 5.10
N LEU A 312 10.14 11.31 5.06
CA LEU A 312 9.11 11.59 6.06
C LEU A 312 8.96 10.47 7.10
N GLY A 313 9.46 9.27 6.80
CA GLY A 313 9.08 8.03 7.48
C GLY A 313 7.64 7.61 7.14
N TYR A 314 7.27 6.37 7.45
CA TYR A 314 5.94 5.82 7.15
C TYR A 314 4.80 6.65 7.76
N LEU A 315 4.91 7.01 9.05
CA LEU A 315 3.89 7.81 9.74
C LEU A 315 3.75 9.23 9.17
N GLY A 316 4.87 9.87 8.83
CA GLY A 316 4.88 11.20 8.22
C GLY A 316 4.27 11.19 6.82
N TRP A 317 4.56 10.16 6.03
CA TRP A 317 3.97 9.99 4.70
C TRP A 317 2.46 9.70 4.78
N LEU A 318 2.02 8.83 5.69
CA LEU A 318 0.60 8.56 5.94
C LEU A 318 -0.14 9.85 6.36
N ALA A 319 0.43 10.64 7.26
CA ALA A 319 -0.15 11.92 7.68
C ALA A 319 -0.26 12.91 6.51
N ALA A 320 0.73 12.97 5.62
CA ALA A 320 0.68 13.79 4.41
C ALA A 320 -0.43 13.32 3.46
N GLN A 321 -0.58 12.00 3.23
CA GLN A 321 -1.64 11.42 2.40
C GLN A 321 -3.04 11.68 2.98
N TYR A 322 -3.20 11.64 4.31
CA TYR A 322 -4.45 11.97 4.98
C TYR A 322 -4.89 13.41 4.68
N GLY A 323 -3.95 14.36 4.72
CA GLY A 323 -4.19 15.78 4.45
C GLY A 323 -4.30 16.15 2.96
N THR A 324 -4.01 15.23 2.05
CA THR A 324 -4.06 15.49 0.60
C THR A 324 -5.51 15.53 0.12
N PRO A 325 -5.93 16.59 -0.60
CA PRO A 325 -7.26 16.64 -1.21
C PRO A 325 -7.50 15.50 -2.21
N ALA A 326 -8.76 15.05 -2.30
CA ALA A 326 -9.14 13.99 -3.24
C ALA A 326 -9.01 14.44 -4.70
N SER A 327 -8.43 13.58 -5.54
CA SER A 327 -8.40 13.73 -7.01
C SER A 327 -9.69 13.23 -7.67
N SER A 328 -10.81 13.46 -7.07
CA SER A 328 -12.12 12.86 -7.32
C SER A 328 -12.60 12.92 -8.77
N TYR A 329 -13.71 12.25 -9.05
CA TYR A 329 -14.36 12.25 -10.36
C TYR A 329 -15.10 13.56 -10.60
N PRO A 330 -15.01 14.17 -11.80
CA PRO A 330 -15.75 15.40 -12.12
C PRO A 330 -17.26 15.12 -12.10
N ALA A 331 -18.03 16.18 -11.84
CA ALA A 331 -19.48 16.12 -12.02
C ALA A 331 -19.81 15.85 -13.50
N GLN A 332 -20.71 14.90 -13.72
CA GLN A 332 -21.25 14.59 -15.04
C GLN A 332 -22.66 15.20 -15.16
N THR A 333 -23.00 15.70 -16.34
CA THR A 333 -24.33 16.22 -16.61
C THR A 333 -25.30 15.07 -16.89
N LEU A 334 -26.46 15.09 -16.23
CA LEU A 334 -27.52 14.14 -16.50
C LEU A 334 -28.09 14.35 -17.91
N TRP A 335 -28.28 13.27 -18.62
CA TRP A 335 -28.91 13.21 -19.94
C TRP A 335 -30.07 12.20 -19.90
N PRO A 336 -31.05 12.30 -20.81
CA PRO A 336 -32.11 11.28 -20.92
C PRO A 336 -31.55 9.88 -21.15
N ASP A 337 -32.25 8.83 -20.67
CA ASP A 337 -31.81 7.44 -20.84
C ASP A 337 -31.69 7.03 -22.30
N ASP A 338 -32.60 7.54 -23.15
CA ASP A 338 -32.53 7.35 -24.60
C ASP A 338 -31.66 8.47 -25.23
N ALA A 339 -30.61 8.10 -25.91
CA ALA A 339 -29.75 9.06 -26.59
C ALA A 339 -30.54 9.81 -27.66
N PRO A 340 -30.59 11.17 -27.63
CA PRO A 340 -31.28 11.93 -28.65
C PRO A 340 -30.64 11.74 -30.01
N GLY A 341 -31.43 11.83 -31.09
CA GLY A 341 -30.92 11.64 -32.45
C GLY A 341 -29.87 12.67 -32.91
N SER A 342 -29.63 13.71 -32.12
CA SER A 342 -28.54 14.68 -32.32
C SER A 342 -27.24 14.27 -31.63
N CYS A 343 -27.21 13.19 -30.85
CA CYS A 343 -26.04 12.70 -30.14
C CYS A 343 -25.12 11.95 -31.10
N ASP A 344 -24.02 12.55 -31.50
CA ASP A 344 -22.97 11.95 -32.33
C ASP A 344 -22.05 11.00 -31.51
N ASP A 345 -21.08 10.35 -32.16
CA ASP A 345 -20.19 9.39 -31.51
C ASP A 345 -19.47 9.98 -30.28
N PRO A 346 -18.89 11.19 -30.27
CA PRO A 346 -18.33 11.82 -29.09
C PRO A 346 -19.35 12.03 -27.96
N CYS A 347 -20.56 12.50 -28.30
CA CYS A 347 -21.64 12.66 -27.33
C CYS A 347 -22.02 11.33 -26.69
N TYR A 348 -22.19 10.28 -27.50
CA TYR A 348 -22.55 8.94 -26.99
C TYR A 348 -21.46 8.39 -26.07
N ARG A 349 -20.19 8.51 -26.46
CA ARG A 349 -19.04 8.12 -25.66
C ARG A 349 -19.05 8.80 -24.29
N ASP A 350 -19.27 10.13 -24.26
CA ASP A 350 -19.11 10.95 -23.07
C ASP A 350 -20.29 10.86 -22.10
N HIS A 351 -21.50 10.56 -22.59
CA HIS A 351 -22.71 10.56 -21.76
C HIS A 351 -23.33 9.18 -21.57
N TYR A 352 -23.07 8.21 -22.47
CA TYR A 352 -23.71 6.90 -22.51
C TYR A 352 -22.74 5.72 -22.35
N THR A 353 -21.46 5.98 -22.02
CA THR A 353 -20.48 4.96 -21.72
C THR A 353 -19.68 5.30 -20.47
N MET A 354 -18.98 4.30 -19.88
CA MET A 354 -18.10 4.54 -18.73
C MET A 354 -16.76 5.20 -19.09
N TYR A 355 -16.52 5.52 -20.33
CA TYR A 355 -15.27 6.09 -20.82
C TYR A 355 -14.76 7.28 -19.99
N PRO A 356 -15.54 8.33 -19.67
CA PRO A 356 -15.05 9.48 -18.91
C PRO A 356 -14.61 9.13 -17.49
N LEU A 357 -15.26 8.16 -16.84
CA LEU A 357 -14.92 7.73 -15.50
C LEU A 357 -13.72 6.78 -15.49
N GLN A 358 -13.61 5.90 -16.49
CA GLN A 358 -12.47 4.99 -16.63
C GLN A 358 -11.19 5.74 -16.97
N THR A 359 -11.20 6.66 -17.93
CA THR A 359 -10.04 7.51 -18.24
C THR A 359 -9.63 8.37 -17.04
N ARG A 360 -10.61 8.87 -16.27
CA ARG A 360 -10.35 9.62 -15.04
C ARG A 360 -9.71 8.74 -13.95
N LEU A 361 -10.16 7.48 -13.77
CA LEU A 361 -9.51 6.53 -12.87
C LEU A 361 -8.02 6.37 -13.21
N TYR A 362 -7.73 6.14 -14.48
CA TYR A 362 -6.36 5.88 -14.91
C TYR A 362 -5.46 7.13 -14.84
N THR A 363 -5.97 8.31 -15.20
CA THR A 363 -5.21 9.57 -15.02
C THR A 363 -4.97 9.88 -13.54
N ASN A 364 -5.95 9.66 -12.68
CA ASN A 364 -5.78 9.79 -11.23
C ASN A 364 -4.77 8.77 -10.69
N ALA A 365 -4.82 7.51 -11.15
CA ALA A 365 -3.87 6.48 -10.76
C ALA A 365 -2.43 6.86 -11.14
N LEU A 366 -2.21 7.44 -12.31
CA LEU A 366 -0.88 7.86 -12.77
C LEU A 366 -0.37 9.10 -12.02
N TYR A 367 -1.21 10.15 -11.87
CA TYR A 367 -0.78 11.49 -11.52
C TYR A 367 -1.41 12.07 -10.26
N GLY A 368 -2.50 11.49 -9.75
CA GLY A 368 -3.18 11.98 -8.55
C GLY A 368 -2.26 11.97 -7.33
N PRO A 369 -2.20 13.07 -6.54
CA PRO A 369 -1.33 13.14 -5.37
C PRO A 369 -1.85 12.34 -4.17
N ASP A 370 -3.13 12.00 -4.16
CA ASP A 370 -3.86 11.32 -3.09
C ASP A 370 -3.91 9.78 -3.27
N GLN A 371 -2.78 9.20 -3.63
CA GLN A 371 -2.62 7.78 -4.00
C GLN A 371 -3.26 6.81 -2.99
N LEU A 372 -3.04 7.04 -1.69
CA LEU A 372 -3.60 6.19 -0.64
C LEU A 372 -5.12 6.27 -0.58
N ARG A 373 -5.69 7.47 -0.73
CA ARG A 373 -7.14 7.67 -0.76
C ARG A 373 -7.79 6.88 -1.89
N GLN A 374 -7.22 6.97 -3.09
CA GLN A 374 -7.71 6.26 -4.27
C GLN A 374 -7.63 4.74 -4.10
N ARG A 375 -6.53 4.23 -3.50
CA ARG A 375 -6.39 2.80 -3.21
C ARG A 375 -7.43 2.30 -2.20
N VAL A 376 -7.75 3.09 -1.18
CA VAL A 376 -8.78 2.75 -0.20
C VAL A 376 -10.17 2.86 -0.81
N ALA A 377 -10.46 3.90 -1.60
CA ALA A 377 -11.72 4.02 -2.34
C ALA A 377 -11.93 2.85 -3.30
N TRP A 378 -10.89 2.40 -3.99
CA TRP A 378 -10.93 1.19 -4.83
C TRP A 378 -11.22 -0.09 -4.02
N ALA A 379 -10.63 -0.20 -2.82
CA ALA A 379 -10.93 -1.32 -1.92
C ALA A 379 -12.38 -1.30 -1.44
N LEU A 380 -12.91 -0.12 -1.12
CA LEU A 380 -14.33 0.07 -0.76
C LEU A 380 -15.25 -0.24 -1.93
N HIS A 381 -14.93 0.20 -3.17
CA HIS A 381 -15.71 -0.13 -4.38
C HIS A 381 -15.83 -1.66 -4.59
N LYS A 382 -14.79 -2.43 -4.25
CA LYS A 382 -14.83 -3.89 -4.32
C LYS A 382 -15.62 -4.55 -3.18
N LEU A 383 -15.84 -3.83 -2.09
CA LEU A 383 -16.57 -4.30 -0.91
C LEU A 383 -18.06 -3.93 -0.99
N VAL A 384 -18.37 -2.65 -1.23
CA VAL A 384 -19.73 -2.13 -1.40
C VAL A 384 -20.00 -1.96 -2.89
N VAL A 385 -20.31 -3.07 -3.55
CA VAL A 385 -20.30 -3.17 -5.01
C VAL A 385 -21.49 -2.48 -5.66
N VAL A 386 -21.22 -1.66 -6.68
CA VAL A 386 -22.19 -1.21 -7.70
C VAL A 386 -21.56 -1.46 -9.06
N SER A 387 -22.32 -1.98 -10.03
CA SER A 387 -21.84 -2.32 -11.36
C SER A 387 -22.37 -1.40 -12.43
N ALA A 388 -21.47 -0.91 -13.29
CA ALA A 388 -21.83 -0.17 -14.51
C ALA A 388 -22.48 -1.07 -15.60
N ASP A 389 -22.64 -2.35 -15.35
CA ASP A 389 -23.48 -3.21 -16.21
C ASP A 389 -24.97 -3.00 -15.91
N THR A 390 -25.31 -2.56 -14.70
CA THR A 390 -26.68 -2.15 -14.29
C THR A 390 -26.83 -0.62 -14.34
N ILE A 391 -25.81 0.12 -13.95
CA ILE A 391 -25.79 1.59 -13.89
C ILE A 391 -24.92 2.10 -15.06
N PRO A 392 -25.41 2.11 -16.31
CA PRO A 392 -24.55 2.24 -17.49
C PRO A 392 -24.08 3.68 -17.78
N PHE A 393 -24.65 4.69 -17.12
CA PHE A 393 -24.36 6.09 -17.43
C PHE A 393 -23.33 6.68 -16.48
N PRO A 394 -22.33 7.43 -16.98
CA PRO A 394 -21.31 8.04 -16.14
C PRO A 394 -21.89 9.07 -15.16
N ALA A 395 -22.97 9.79 -15.52
CA ALA A 395 -23.65 10.72 -14.64
C ALA A 395 -24.30 10.05 -13.43
N TYR A 396 -24.76 8.80 -13.57
CA TYR A 396 -25.40 8.02 -12.50
C TYR A 396 -24.38 7.42 -11.54
N LEU A 397 -23.21 6.98 -12.06
CA LEU A 397 -22.20 6.32 -11.24
C LEU A 397 -21.20 7.30 -10.59
N ALA A 398 -20.93 8.48 -11.19
CA ALA A 398 -19.95 9.44 -10.66
C ALA A 398 -20.23 9.90 -9.21
N PRO A 399 -21.48 10.17 -8.78
CA PRO A 399 -21.79 10.51 -7.39
C PRO A 399 -21.42 9.40 -6.41
N TYR A 400 -21.66 8.14 -6.78
CA TYR A 400 -21.28 6.98 -5.98
C TYR A 400 -19.78 6.85 -5.80
N LEU A 401 -19.00 7.00 -6.88
CA LEU A 401 -17.53 6.95 -6.82
C LEU A 401 -16.96 8.10 -5.97
N ARG A 402 -17.52 9.32 -6.09
CA ARG A 402 -17.14 10.46 -5.24
C ARG A 402 -17.42 10.22 -3.76
N LEU A 403 -18.55 9.56 -3.44
CA LEU A 403 -18.89 9.19 -2.08
C LEU A 403 -17.79 8.29 -1.47
N LEU A 404 -17.31 7.30 -2.21
CA LEU A 404 -16.25 6.42 -1.74
C LEU A 404 -14.92 7.16 -1.55
N ASP A 405 -14.54 8.04 -2.49
CA ASP A 405 -13.34 8.89 -2.36
C ASP A 405 -13.39 9.78 -1.11
N GLN A 406 -14.53 10.43 -0.86
CA GLN A 406 -14.71 11.34 0.26
C GLN A 406 -14.66 10.60 1.60
N ASN A 407 -15.21 9.39 1.66
CA ASN A 407 -15.30 8.59 2.88
C ASN A 407 -14.16 7.58 3.06
N ALA A 408 -13.16 7.54 2.17
CA ALA A 408 -12.06 6.58 2.23
C ALA A 408 -11.30 6.59 3.58
N PHE A 409 -11.26 7.73 4.27
CA PHE A 409 -10.66 7.90 5.61
C PHE A 409 -11.67 8.29 6.68
N GLY A 410 -12.96 8.19 6.38
CA GLY A 410 -14.07 8.56 7.27
C GLY A 410 -14.44 7.47 8.28
N ASN A 411 -15.68 7.50 8.72
CA ASN A 411 -16.26 6.47 9.57
C ASN A 411 -17.09 5.49 8.72
N TYR A 412 -16.93 4.20 8.97
CA TYR A 412 -17.64 3.16 8.19
C TYR A 412 -19.15 3.21 8.35
N ARG A 413 -19.66 3.69 9.51
CA ARG A 413 -21.10 3.93 9.69
C ARG A 413 -21.62 4.96 8.68
N ASP A 414 -20.87 6.04 8.46
CA ASP A 414 -21.24 7.08 7.49
C ASP A 414 -21.17 6.55 6.06
N VAL A 415 -20.21 5.66 5.77
CA VAL A 415 -20.17 4.93 4.48
C VAL A 415 -21.47 4.15 4.27
N LEU A 416 -21.88 3.34 5.27
CA LEU A 416 -23.11 2.54 5.19
C LEU A 416 -24.34 3.42 4.99
N TRP A 417 -24.46 4.51 5.75
CA TRP A 417 -25.57 5.47 5.61
C TRP A 417 -25.62 6.07 4.20
N ASN A 418 -24.50 6.61 3.74
CA ASN A 418 -24.45 7.31 2.45
C ASN A 418 -24.61 6.34 1.26
N VAL A 419 -24.08 5.11 1.37
CA VAL A 419 -24.25 4.07 0.35
C VAL A 419 -25.70 3.59 0.29
N THR A 420 -26.37 3.42 1.42
CA THR A 420 -27.79 3.00 1.49
C THR A 420 -28.69 3.97 0.72
N LEU A 421 -28.49 5.27 0.90
CA LEU A 421 -29.31 6.29 0.27
C LEU A 421 -28.84 6.75 -1.11
N ASN A 422 -27.76 6.16 -1.62
CA ASN A 422 -27.25 6.52 -2.94
C ASN A 422 -28.12 5.87 -4.04
N PRO A 423 -28.64 6.64 -5.02
CA PRO A 423 -29.51 6.12 -6.08
C PRO A 423 -28.90 4.96 -6.89
N ALA A 424 -27.60 5.02 -7.20
CA ALA A 424 -26.93 3.95 -7.93
C ALA A 424 -26.91 2.61 -7.16
N MET A 425 -26.83 2.65 -5.83
CA MET A 425 -26.97 1.47 -5.00
C MET A 425 -28.45 1.05 -4.88
N GLY A 426 -29.37 2.02 -4.79
CA GLY A 426 -30.81 1.78 -4.75
C GLY A 426 -31.29 0.98 -5.95
N GLU A 427 -30.93 1.42 -7.16
CA GLU A 427 -31.28 0.71 -8.40
C GLU A 427 -30.52 -0.63 -8.51
N PHE A 428 -29.22 -0.65 -8.21
CA PHE A 428 -28.41 -1.87 -8.34
C PHE A 428 -28.94 -3.05 -7.52
N LEU A 429 -29.50 -2.79 -6.33
CA LEU A 429 -30.03 -3.81 -5.41
C LEU A 429 -31.54 -3.70 -5.19
N ASN A 430 -32.27 -2.98 -6.09
CA ASN A 430 -33.74 -2.87 -6.12
C ASN A 430 -34.34 -2.32 -4.81
N MET A 431 -33.63 -1.43 -4.12
CA MET A 431 -34.15 -0.75 -2.94
C MET A 431 -35.11 0.39 -3.34
N ASP A 432 -34.83 1.03 -4.50
CA ASP A 432 -35.60 2.14 -5.08
C ASP A 432 -37.05 1.80 -5.46
N THR A 433 -37.32 0.52 -5.64
CA THR A 433 -38.66 0.00 -5.96
C THR A 433 -39.29 -0.85 -4.84
N SER A 434 -38.63 -0.91 -3.66
CA SER A 434 -39.09 -1.69 -2.51
C SER A 434 -40.24 -0.98 -1.77
N THR A 435 -41.42 -1.63 -1.68
CA THR A 435 -42.60 -1.06 -1.01
C THR A 435 -43.06 -1.95 0.16
N LYS A 436 -43.89 -1.41 1.04
CA LYS A 436 -44.47 -2.17 2.17
C LYS A 436 -45.28 -3.41 1.72
N ASP A 437 -45.91 -3.33 0.54
CA ASP A 437 -46.71 -4.40 -0.01
C ASP A 437 -45.87 -5.46 -0.76
N ASP A 438 -44.71 -5.08 -1.26
CA ASP A 438 -43.75 -5.94 -1.94
C ASP A 438 -42.30 -5.61 -1.51
N PRO A 439 -41.88 -5.96 -0.27
CA PRO A 439 -40.56 -5.66 0.22
C PRO A 439 -39.48 -6.49 -0.48
N ASN A 440 -38.52 -5.81 -1.14
CA ASN A 440 -37.39 -6.46 -1.81
C ASN A 440 -36.28 -6.80 -0.82
N GLU A 441 -35.74 -8.03 -0.91
CA GLU A 441 -34.73 -8.51 0.05
C GLU A 441 -33.27 -8.29 -0.43
N ASN A 442 -33.04 -7.88 -1.68
CA ASN A 442 -31.69 -7.83 -2.25
C ASN A 442 -30.76 -6.93 -1.43
N TYR A 443 -31.16 -5.68 -1.19
CA TYR A 443 -30.34 -4.77 -0.40
C TYR A 443 -30.16 -5.27 1.06
N ALA A 444 -31.21 -5.76 1.69
CA ALA A 444 -31.16 -6.32 3.05
C ALA A 444 -30.18 -7.49 3.15
N ARG A 445 -30.14 -8.36 2.15
CA ARG A 445 -29.24 -9.50 2.08
C ARG A 445 -27.80 -9.03 1.92
N GLU A 446 -27.52 -8.13 0.97
CA GLU A 446 -26.16 -7.77 0.62
C GLU A 446 -25.50 -6.86 1.66
N ILE A 447 -26.24 -5.96 2.31
CA ILE A 447 -25.67 -5.17 3.41
C ILE A 447 -25.22 -6.06 4.58
N LEU A 448 -25.92 -7.15 4.87
CA LEU A 448 -25.55 -8.13 5.89
C LEU A 448 -24.43 -9.04 5.40
N GLN A 449 -24.59 -9.63 4.21
CA GLN A 449 -23.72 -10.69 3.71
C GLN A 449 -22.35 -10.19 3.23
N LEU A 450 -22.34 -9.14 2.39
CA LEU A 450 -21.15 -8.71 1.67
C LEU A 450 -20.54 -7.44 2.24
N PHE A 451 -21.36 -6.52 2.76
CA PHE A 451 -20.83 -5.21 3.17
C PHE A 451 -20.40 -5.19 4.63
N THR A 452 -20.96 -6.04 5.53
CA THR A 452 -20.77 -5.83 6.97
C THR A 452 -20.40 -7.04 7.79
N ILE A 453 -21.26 -8.09 7.88
CA ILE A 453 -21.08 -9.15 8.89
C ILE A 453 -20.73 -10.52 8.32
N GLY A 454 -20.98 -10.74 7.02
CA GLY A 454 -20.81 -12.06 6.41
C GLY A 454 -21.84 -13.08 6.90
N THR A 455 -21.77 -14.31 6.38
CA THR A 455 -22.73 -15.39 6.69
C THR A 455 -22.38 -16.19 7.93
N GLU A 456 -21.14 -16.10 8.43
CA GLU A 456 -20.61 -16.91 9.54
C GLU A 456 -20.13 -16.03 10.69
N LYS A 457 -20.43 -16.41 11.93
CA LYS A 457 -19.90 -15.73 13.12
C LYS A 457 -18.38 -15.85 13.18
N LEU A 458 -17.73 -14.72 13.43
CA LEU A 458 -16.28 -14.62 13.52
C LEU A 458 -15.81 -14.36 14.95
N ASN A 459 -14.66 -14.89 15.29
CA ASN A 459 -13.86 -14.44 16.40
C ASN A 459 -13.20 -13.08 16.07
N PRO A 460 -12.68 -12.32 17.03
CA PRO A 460 -11.97 -11.06 16.76
C PRO A 460 -10.77 -11.19 15.81
N ASP A 461 -10.19 -12.39 15.71
CA ASP A 461 -9.09 -12.74 14.81
C ASP A 461 -9.55 -13.15 13.40
N GLY A 462 -10.84 -13.03 13.10
CA GLY A 462 -11.43 -13.37 11.79
C GLY A 462 -11.59 -14.87 11.54
N THR A 463 -11.27 -15.75 12.50
CA THR A 463 -11.58 -17.18 12.41
C THR A 463 -13.04 -17.45 12.66
N THR A 464 -13.60 -18.47 11.99
CA THR A 464 -15.01 -18.82 12.11
C THR A 464 -15.32 -19.45 13.47
N GLN A 465 -16.43 -19.04 14.11
CA GLN A 465 -16.96 -19.70 15.30
C GLN A 465 -17.78 -20.92 14.88
N ASN A 466 -17.52 -22.05 15.51
CA ASN A 466 -18.18 -23.31 15.20
C ASN A 466 -19.05 -23.79 16.38
N ASP A 467 -20.10 -24.56 16.08
CA ASP A 467 -20.86 -25.31 17.05
C ASP A 467 -20.06 -26.53 17.59
N SER A 468 -20.63 -27.25 18.53
CA SER A 468 -20.01 -28.45 19.11
C SER A 468 -19.77 -29.60 18.12
N GLY A 469 -20.36 -29.54 16.94
CA GLY A 469 -20.17 -30.49 15.83
C GLY A 469 -19.14 -30.02 14.80
N GLY A 470 -18.54 -28.84 15.00
CA GLY A 470 -17.57 -28.25 14.07
C GLY A 470 -18.20 -27.52 12.89
N LYS A 471 -19.51 -27.27 12.89
CA LYS A 471 -20.19 -26.52 11.82
C LYS A 471 -20.17 -25.02 12.13
N PRO A 472 -19.87 -24.14 11.12
CA PRO A 472 -19.96 -22.71 11.29
C PRO A 472 -21.29 -22.20 11.85
N LEU A 473 -21.22 -21.31 12.84
CA LEU A 473 -22.39 -20.63 13.39
C LEU A 473 -22.83 -19.50 12.44
N PRO A 474 -24.09 -19.44 12.01
CA PRO A 474 -24.56 -18.38 11.14
C PRO A 474 -24.69 -17.04 11.88
N THR A 475 -24.49 -15.94 11.16
CA THR A 475 -24.72 -14.56 11.67
C THR A 475 -26.18 -14.16 11.65
N TYR A 476 -26.96 -14.72 10.72
CA TYR A 476 -28.37 -14.46 10.51
C TYR A 476 -29.03 -15.63 9.75
N ASP A 477 -30.34 -15.62 9.66
CA ASP A 477 -31.15 -16.50 8.81
C ASP A 477 -32.12 -15.69 7.95
N GLN A 478 -33.02 -16.37 7.22
CA GLN A 478 -34.04 -15.71 6.41
C GLN A 478 -34.98 -14.82 7.24
N GLY A 479 -35.29 -15.20 8.50
CA GLY A 479 -36.14 -14.40 9.37
C GLY A 479 -35.53 -13.01 9.68
N VAL A 480 -34.20 -12.94 9.85
CA VAL A 480 -33.50 -11.66 10.02
C VAL A 480 -33.58 -10.82 8.73
N ILE A 481 -33.37 -11.42 7.56
CA ILE A 481 -33.53 -10.73 6.27
C ILE A 481 -34.95 -10.19 6.10
N ASP A 482 -35.96 -10.98 6.47
CA ASP A 482 -37.35 -10.58 6.36
C ASP A 482 -37.71 -9.38 7.24
N GLU A 483 -37.07 -9.20 8.41
CA GLU A 483 -37.22 -8.01 9.24
C GLU A 483 -36.46 -6.81 8.66
N PHE A 484 -35.23 -7.02 8.15
CA PHE A 484 -34.44 -5.95 7.57
C PHE A 484 -35.00 -5.40 6.26
N LYS A 485 -35.57 -6.24 5.35
CA LYS A 485 -36.15 -5.76 4.08
C LYS A 485 -37.28 -4.77 4.30
N ARG A 486 -38.01 -4.88 5.42
CA ARG A 486 -39.09 -3.97 5.79
C ARG A 486 -38.59 -2.57 6.17
N VAL A 487 -37.37 -2.47 6.71
CA VAL A 487 -36.68 -1.19 6.99
C VAL A 487 -36.43 -0.38 5.71
N TYR A 488 -36.11 -1.07 4.62
CA TYR A 488 -35.66 -0.45 3.36
C TYR A 488 -36.81 -0.16 2.38
N THR A 489 -38.07 -0.17 2.82
CA THR A 489 -39.26 0.14 2.00
C THR A 489 -39.51 1.65 1.91
N GLY A 490 -40.10 2.12 0.80
CA GLY A 490 -40.55 3.50 0.61
C GLY A 490 -39.49 4.47 0.13
N TRP A 491 -38.27 4.01 -0.21
CA TRP A 491 -37.24 4.84 -0.83
C TRP A 491 -37.34 4.76 -2.35
N TYR A 492 -37.13 5.89 -3.03
CA TYR A 492 -37.23 5.96 -4.50
C TYR A 492 -36.30 7.02 -5.09
N ILE A 493 -36.04 6.92 -6.37
CA ILE A 493 -35.23 7.87 -7.14
C ILE A 493 -36.20 8.92 -7.76
N ASP A 494 -35.95 10.20 -7.49
CA ASP A 494 -36.79 11.28 -8.03
C ASP A 494 -36.68 11.39 -9.55
N GLU A 495 -37.82 11.67 -10.18
CA GLU A 495 -37.84 12.16 -11.56
C GLU A 495 -37.63 13.69 -11.58
N ILE A 496 -36.71 14.15 -12.40
CA ILE A 496 -36.42 15.58 -12.60
C ILE A 496 -36.43 15.95 -14.06
N THR A 497 -36.53 17.26 -14.36
CA THR A 497 -36.31 17.75 -15.71
C THR A 497 -34.84 17.65 -16.09
N CYS A 498 -34.51 17.02 -17.22
CA CYS A 498 -33.14 16.86 -17.67
C CYS A 498 -32.43 18.21 -17.84
N PRO A 499 -31.21 18.40 -17.27
CA PRO A 499 -30.46 19.64 -17.45
C PRO A 499 -29.94 19.82 -18.90
N ALA A 500 -29.81 18.72 -19.67
CA ALA A 500 -29.31 18.72 -21.04
C ALA A 500 -29.85 17.47 -21.81
N PRO A 501 -29.85 17.49 -23.15
CA PRO A 501 -29.74 18.65 -24.03
C PRO A 501 -31.05 19.44 -24.10
N ASN A 502 -32.17 18.85 -23.73
CA ASN A 502 -33.52 19.45 -23.82
C ASN A 502 -34.18 19.49 -22.41
N ALA A 503 -34.36 20.66 -21.87
CA ALA A 503 -35.01 20.87 -20.57
C ALA A 503 -36.52 20.48 -20.52
N SER A 504 -37.03 19.72 -21.48
CA SER A 504 -38.40 19.21 -21.52
C SER A 504 -38.50 17.70 -21.33
N GLU A 505 -37.37 16.98 -21.29
CA GLU A 505 -37.32 15.54 -21.07
C GLU A 505 -37.16 15.19 -19.59
N THR A 506 -37.56 14.00 -19.19
CA THR A 506 -37.44 13.48 -17.80
C THR A 506 -36.15 12.71 -17.65
N CYS A 507 -35.42 12.95 -16.57
CA CYS A 507 -34.29 12.20 -16.09
C CYS A 507 -34.54 11.69 -14.68
N TYR A 508 -33.75 10.71 -14.23
CA TYR A 508 -33.71 10.30 -12.82
C TYR A 508 -32.59 11.06 -12.08
N ASP A 509 -32.88 11.51 -10.85
CA ASP A 509 -31.88 12.21 -10.02
C ASP A 509 -30.93 11.23 -9.31
N PHE A 510 -29.83 10.88 -9.97
CA PHE A 510 -28.76 10.09 -9.37
C PHE A 510 -27.72 10.91 -8.59
N VAL A 511 -27.91 12.23 -8.49
CA VAL A 511 -26.97 13.15 -7.83
C VAL A 511 -27.33 13.37 -6.36
N SER A 512 -28.62 13.53 -6.07
CA SER A 512 -29.16 13.66 -4.72
C SER A 512 -29.39 12.29 -4.08
N PRO A 513 -29.41 12.17 -2.74
CA PRO A 513 -29.86 10.94 -2.08
C PRO A 513 -31.31 10.59 -2.47
N MET A 514 -31.65 9.29 -2.44
CA MET A 514 -33.03 8.85 -2.68
C MET A 514 -34.02 9.58 -1.79
N SER A 515 -35.18 9.87 -2.31
CA SER A 515 -36.32 10.44 -1.62
C SER A 515 -37.15 9.38 -0.89
N PHE A 516 -38.01 9.80 0.01
CA PHE A 516 -38.81 8.90 0.87
C PHE A 516 -40.30 9.13 0.71
N ASP A 517 -41.06 8.05 0.43
CA ASP A 517 -42.53 8.03 0.42
C ASP A 517 -43.06 7.31 1.68
N PRO A 518 -43.60 8.04 2.65
CA PRO A 518 -44.12 7.45 3.87
C PRO A 518 -45.33 6.50 3.66
N ASP A 519 -46.06 6.67 2.57
CA ASP A 519 -47.20 5.80 2.23
C ASP A 519 -46.79 4.43 1.70
N GLN A 520 -45.55 4.30 1.24
CA GLN A 520 -44.94 3.04 0.78
C GLN A 520 -44.06 2.38 1.84
N HIS A 521 -43.85 3.00 3.00
CA HIS A 521 -43.02 2.48 4.07
C HIS A 521 -43.77 1.52 4.99
N ASP A 522 -43.12 0.41 5.40
CA ASP A 522 -43.62 -0.49 6.41
C ASP A 522 -43.39 0.12 7.81
N THR A 523 -44.48 0.56 8.44
CA THR A 523 -44.47 1.20 9.76
C THR A 523 -44.71 0.24 10.93
N ASP A 524 -44.87 -1.06 10.70
CA ASP A 524 -45.00 -2.04 11.78
C ASP A 524 -43.69 -2.23 12.53
N ALA A 525 -43.80 -2.65 13.81
CA ALA A 525 -42.61 -2.93 14.61
C ALA A 525 -41.76 -4.05 13.99
N LYS A 526 -40.42 -3.92 14.11
CA LYS A 526 -39.44 -4.87 13.59
C LYS A 526 -38.47 -5.30 14.69
N VAL A 527 -37.99 -6.55 14.63
CA VAL A 527 -37.03 -7.08 15.62
C VAL A 527 -35.78 -7.56 14.90
N LEU A 528 -34.75 -6.70 14.86
CA LEU A 528 -33.51 -6.95 14.13
C LEU A 528 -32.60 -7.89 14.91
N PHE A 529 -32.05 -8.91 14.22
CA PHE A 529 -31.13 -9.93 14.77
C PHE A 529 -31.76 -10.79 15.90
N ALA A 530 -33.07 -11.01 15.90
CA ALA A 530 -33.73 -11.89 16.87
C ALA A 530 -33.12 -13.31 16.87
N GLY A 531 -32.62 -13.77 18.01
CA GLY A 531 -31.99 -15.09 18.17
C GLY A 531 -30.51 -15.17 17.76
N PHE A 532 -29.92 -14.09 17.21
CA PHE A 532 -28.54 -14.07 16.73
C PHE A 532 -27.61 -13.19 17.59
N VAL A 533 -28.15 -12.19 18.28
CA VAL A 533 -27.43 -11.37 19.27
C VAL A 533 -28.12 -11.45 20.64
N GLN A 534 -27.41 -11.11 21.72
CA GLN A 534 -27.93 -11.17 23.08
C GLN A 534 -29.09 -10.18 23.31
N SER A 535 -29.01 -9.01 22.70
CA SER A 535 -29.99 -7.92 22.83
C SER A 535 -30.43 -7.49 21.45
N PRO A 536 -31.46 -8.11 20.85
CA PRO A 536 -31.98 -7.71 19.55
C PRO A 536 -32.45 -6.25 19.57
N THR A 537 -32.25 -5.52 18.47
CA THR A 537 -32.78 -4.17 18.33
C THR A 537 -34.23 -4.22 17.98
N VAL A 538 -35.09 -3.56 18.80
CA VAL A 538 -36.51 -3.42 18.54
C VAL A 538 -36.78 -2.05 17.92
N VAL A 539 -37.16 -2.02 16.66
CA VAL A 539 -37.65 -0.84 15.95
C VAL A 539 -39.12 -0.67 16.25
N PRO A 540 -39.53 0.39 16.96
CA PRO A 540 -40.94 0.59 17.34
C PRO A 540 -41.85 0.84 16.14
N ALA A 541 -43.12 0.50 16.23
CA ALA A 541 -44.10 0.83 15.20
C ALA A 541 -44.34 2.35 15.08
N GLY A 542 -44.65 2.82 13.87
CA GLY A 542 -45.04 4.20 13.60
C GLY A 542 -43.86 5.17 13.42
N GLN A 543 -42.65 4.65 13.19
CA GLN A 543 -41.46 5.46 12.91
C GLN A 543 -41.41 5.89 11.44
N THR A 544 -40.57 6.92 11.15
CA THR A 544 -40.23 7.34 9.78
C THR A 544 -39.14 6.45 9.21
N GLY A 545 -39.02 6.42 7.87
CA GLY A 545 -37.91 5.70 7.19
C GLY A 545 -36.53 6.05 7.71
N ASP A 546 -36.25 7.33 7.96
CA ASP A 546 -34.96 7.78 8.54
C ASP A 546 -34.73 7.20 9.95
N GLN A 547 -35.75 7.12 10.78
CA GLN A 547 -35.62 6.57 12.12
C GLN A 547 -35.36 5.06 12.09
N ASP A 548 -36.06 4.34 11.24
CA ASP A 548 -35.90 2.90 11.04
C ASP A 548 -34.51 2.62 10.47
N LEU A 549 -34.09 3.37 9.44
CA LEU A 549 -32.79 3.23 8.80
C LEU A 549 -31.63 3.51 9.77
N ASN A 550 -31.74 4.57 10.60
CA ASN A 550 -30.70 4.86 11.60
C ASN A 550 -30.54 3.71 12.59
N GLN A 551 -31.66 3.15 13.10
CA GLN A 551 -31.63 2.04 14.06
C GLN A 551 -31.10 0.76 13.42
N ALA A 552 -31.43 0.50 12.16
CA ALA A 552 -30.94 -0.68 11.42
C ALA A 552 -29.43 -0.58 11.15
N ILE A 553 -28.95 0.58 10.69
CA ILE A 553 -27.51 0.80 10.47
C ILE A 553 -26.75 0.73 11.80
N ASP A 554 -27.27 1.29 12.89
CA ASP A 554 -26.63 1.17 14.20
C ASP A 554 -26.60 -0.30 14.67
N ALA A 555 -27.67 -1.06 14.51
CA ALA A 555 -27.73 -2.48 14.86
C ALA A 555 -26.70 -3.31 14.06
N ILE A 556 -26.53 -3.02 12.78
CA ILE A 556 -25.49 -3.65 11.93
C ILE A 556 -24.10 -3.22 12.38
N PHE A 557 -23.88 -1.91 12.51
CA PHE A 557 -22.56 -1.35 12.81
C PHE A 557 -22.03 -1.82 14.17
N GLU A 558 -22.89 -1.98 15.17
CA GLU A 558 -22.53 -2.49 16.52
C GLU A 558 -22.35 -4.02 16.54
N HIS A 559 -22.73 -4.74 15.48
CA HIS A 559 -22.57 -6.19 15.45
C HIS A 559 -21.08 -6.58 15.55
N PRO A 560 -20.72 -7.56 16.41
CA PRO A 560 -19.31 -7.90 16.69
C PRO A 560 -18.53 -8.41 15.47
N ASN A 561 -19.22 -8.89 14.44
CA ASN A 561 -18.56 -9.38 13.22
C ASN A 561 -18.01 -8.26 12.31
N VAL A 562 -18.52 -7.02 12.41
CA VAL A 562 -18.13 -5.95 11.45
C VAL A 562 -16.64 -5.66 11.51
N GLY A 563 -16.07 -5.55 12.71
CA GLY A 563 -14.64 -5.31 12.88
C GLY A 563 -13.74 -6.36 12.19
N PRO A 564 -13.85 -7.66 12.57
CA PRO A 564 -13.02 -8.70 11.97
C PRO A 564 -13.32 -8.94 10.48
N TYR A 565 -14.58 -8.83 10.04
CA TYR A 565 -14.96 -9.00 8.64
C TYR A 565 -14.34 -7.90 7.76
N LEU A 566 -14.62 -6.63 8.08
CA LEU A 566 -14.09 -5.49 7.31
C LEU A 566 -12.56 -5.46 7.31
N SER A 567 -11.94 -5.70 8.47
CA SER A 567 -10.47 -5.73 8.59
C SER A 567 -9.86 -6.77 7.67
N ARG A 568 -10.41 -7.99 7.67
CA ARG A 568 -9.96 -9.09 6.80
C ARG A 568 -10.11 -8.72 5.32
N GLU A 569 -11.24 -8.17 4.90
CA GLU A 569 -11.48 -7.81 3.49
C GLU A 569 -10.58 -6.65 3.02
N LEU A 570 -10.33 -5.65 3.87
CA LEU A 570 -9.40 -4.56 3.55
C LEU A 570 -7.93 -5.04 3.50
N ILE A 571 -7.50 -5.93 4.40
CA ILE A 571 -6.16 -6.54 4.34
C ILE A 571 -6.00 -7.32 3.02
N LYS A 572 -7.01 -8.12 2.63
CA LYS A 572 -7.01 -8.88 1.37
C LYS A 572 -6.95 -7.95 0.15
N SER A 573 -7.59 -6.81 0.21
CA SER A 573 -7.54 -5.83 -0.89
C SER A 573 -6.18 -5.13 -1.02
N LEU A 574 -5.53 -4.78 0.09
CA LEU A 574 -4.34 -3.94 0.13
C LEU A 574 -3.04 -4.74 0.18
N VAL A 575 -2.97 -5.83 0.93
CA VAL A 575 -1.71 -6.47 1.33
C VAL A 575 -1.58 -7.92 0.86
N THR A 576 -2.41 -8.84 1.37
CA THR A 576 -2.27 -10.29 1.13
C THR A 576 -3.61 -11.00 1.10
N SER A 577 -3.77 -12.01 0.24
CA SER A 577 -4.98 -12.82 0.17
C SER A 577 -5.21 -13.69 1.43
N ASN A 578 -4.16 -14.00 2.18
CA ASN A 578 -4.19 -14.91 3.32
C ASN A 578 -3.56 -14.27 4.57
N PRO A 579 -4.22 -13.27 5.19
CA PRO A 579 -3.72 -12.68 6.43
C PRO A 579 -3.76 -13.69 7.58
N SER A 580 -2.76 -13.62 8.49
CA SER A 580 -2.81 -14.44 9.70
C SER A 580 -3.95 -13.98 10.63
N PRO A 581 -4.52 -14.90 11.44
CA PRO A 581 -5.51 -14.54 12.46
C PRO A 581 -5.03 -13.42 13.39
N ALA A 582 -3.77 -13.44 13.79
CA ALA A 582 -3.17 -12.43 14.64
C ALA A 582 -3.15 -11.03 13.97
N TYR A 583 -2.93 -10.96 12.66
CA TYR A 583 -3.00 -9.71 11.92
C TYR A 583 -4.42 -9.15 11.89
N VAL A 584 -5.40 -10.00 11.57
CA VAL A 584 -6.82 -9.59 11.57
C VAL A 584 -7.26 -9.09 12.94
N GLU A 585 -6.90 -9.78 14.04
CA GLU A 585 -7.22 -9.39 15.42
C GLU A 585 -6.68 -7.98 15.75
N ARG A 586 -5.42 -7.70 15.43
CA ARG A 586 -4.82 -6.39 15.68
C ARG A 586 -5.52 -5.27 14.91
N VAL A 587 -5.86 -5.49 13.63
CA VAL A 587 -6.55 -4.50 12.81
C VAL A 587 -8.00 -4.31 13.25
N SER A 588 -8.72 -5.41 13.56
CA SER A 588 -10.09 -5.38 14.09
C SER A 588 -10.19 -4.55 15.37
N ALA A 589 -9.21 -4.66 16.24
CA ALA A 589 -9.17 -3.85 17.46
C ALA A 589 -9.10 -2.33 17.19
N PHE A 590 -8.47 -1.91 16.09
CA PHE A 590 -8.49 -0.51 15.64
C PHE A 590 -9.83 -0.10 15.03
N PHE A 591 -10.56 -1.03 14.43
CA PHE A 591 -11.94 -0.75 14.02
C PHE A 591 -12.82 -0.47 15.23
N ASP A 592 -12.65 -1.24 16.32
CA ASP A 592 -13.54 -1.17 17.50
C ASP A 592 -13.41 0.15 18.28
N ASP A 593 -12.28 0.83 18.27
CA ASP A 593 -12.09 2.08 19.03
C ASP A 593 -11.27 3.17 18.33
N GLY A 594 -10.78 2.94 17.09
CA GLY A 594 -10.00 3.92 16.34
C GLY A 594 -8.65 4.30 16.99
N GLY A 595 -8.27 3.65 18.10
CA GLY A 595 -7.15 4.08 18.96
C GLY A 595 -7.44 5.34 19.82
N THR A 596 -8.63 5.91 19.71
CA THR A 596 -9.05 7.15 20.40
C THR A 596 -10.45 7.04 21.03
N GLY A 597 -11.07 5.86 21.03
CA GLY A 597 -12.43 5.63 21.52
C GLY A 597 -13.52 5.83 20.45
N THR A 598 -13.17 5.87 19.16
CA THR A 598 -14.12 6.04 18.06
C THR A 598 -14.17 4.76 17.20
N ARG A 599 -15.27 3.98 17.32
CA ARG A 599 -15.52 2.80 16.49
C ARG A 599 -15.68 3.18 15.02
N GLY A 600 -15.19 2.33 14.10
CA GLY A 600 -15.42 2.44 12.66
C GLY A 600 -14.52 3.40 11.92
N SER A 601 -13.47 3.95 12.53
CA SER A 601 -12.52 4.84 11.86
C SER A 601 -11.72 4.09 10.77
N LEU A 602 -12.05 4.30 9.50
CA LEU A 602 -11.32 3.71 8.36
C LEU A 602 -9.87 4.18 8.32
N TRP A 603 -9.60 5.45 8.71
CA TRP A 603 -8.23 5.94 8.82
C TRP A 603 -7.39 5.14 9.82
N ALA A 604 -7.95 4.81 10.99
CA ALA A 604 -7.27 4.00 11.99
C ALA A 604 -7.01 2.57 11.47
N VAL A 605 -8.00 1.98 10.82
CA VAL A 605 -7.90 0.63 10.20
C VAL A 605 -6.82 0.61 9.13
N VAL A 606 -6.83 1.56 8.19
CA VAL A 606 -5.83 1.65 7.09
C VAL A 606 -4.41 1.81 7.64
N LYS A 607 -4.23 2.67 8.65
CA LYS A 607 -2.92 2.80 9.32
C LYS A 607 -2.49 1.49 9.97
N ALA A 608 -3.41 0.82 10.69
CA ALA A 608 -3.11 -0.44 11.34
C ALA A 608 -2.71 -1.52 10.32
N ILE A 609 -3.41 -1.58 9.17
CA ILE A 609 -3.06 -2.49 8.06
C ILE A 609 -1.65 -2.22 7.57
N LEU A 610 -1.35 -0.99 7.16
CA LEU A 610 -0.10 -0.66 6.48
C LEU A 610 1.13 -0.64 7.40
N LEU A 611 0.95 -0.49 8.70
CA LEU A 611 2.04 -0.44 9.69
C LEU A 611 2.25 -1.76 10.42
N ASP A 612 1.38 -2.74 10.22
CA ASP A 612 1.50 -4.05 10.87
C ASP A 612 2.81 -4.74 10.49
N PRO A 613 3.51 -5.41 11.43
CA PRO A 613 4.73 -6.14 11.15
C PRO A 613 4.58 -7.16 10.01
N GLU A 614 3.42 -7.83 9.90
CA GLU A 614 3.16 -8.81 8.84
C GLU A 614 3.14 -8.15 7.44
N ALA A 615 2.71 -6.90 7.34
CA ALA A 615 2.78 -6.12 6.11
C ALA A 615 4.18 -5.54 5.85
N ARG A 616 5.01 -5.34 6.89
CA ARG A 616 6.30 -4.64 6.80
C ARG A 616 7.50 -5.57 6.70
N GLN A 617 7.45 -6.76 7.32
CA GLN A 617 8.54 -7.73 7.28
C GLN A 617 8.52 -8.53 5.97
N GLU A 618 9.70 -8.97 5.51
CA GLU A 618 9.77 -9.96 4.43
C GLU A 618 9.05 -11.23 4.87
N PRO A 619 8.06 -11.71 4.10
CA PRO A 619 7.32 -12.89 4.48
C PRO A 619 8.21 -14.14 4.42
N ALA A 620 8.31 -14.86 5.54
CA ALA A 620 9.00 -16.16 5.59
C ALA A 620 8.22 -17.25 4.83
N ASP A 621 6.91 -17.10 4.70
CA ASP A 621 6.04 -18.03 3.98
C ASP A 621 6.09 -17.75 2.47
N PRO A 622 6.53 -18.72 1.64
CA PRO A 622 6.61 -18.54 0.19
C PRO A 622 5.26 -18.34 -0.49
N ILE A 623 4.15 -18.70 0.18
CA ILE A 623 2.79 -18.53 -0.34
C ILE A 623 2.14 -17.19 0.08
N TYR A 624 2.82 -16.38 0.91
CA TYR A 624 2.32 -15.07 1.32
C TYR A 624 2.25 -14.09 0.13
N GLY A 625 1.21 -13.27 0.10
CA GLY A 625 0.98 -12.26 -0.92
C GLY A 625 -0.37 -12.42 -1.61
N LYS A 626 -0.50 -11.76 -2.75
CA LYS A 626 -1.69 -11.83 -3.61
C LYS A 626 -1.31 -11.66 -5.07
N LEU A 627 -2.07 -12.28 -5.98
CA LEU A 627 -1.92 -11.99 -7.40
C LEU A 627 -2.33 -10.54 -7.65
N ARG A 628 -1.49 -9.76 -8.35
CA ARG A 628 -1.85 -8.39 -8.75
C ARG A 628 -3.07 -8.44 -9.67
N GLU A 629 -4.16 -7.81 -9.24
CA GLU A 629 -5.32 -7.63 -10.11
C GLU A 629 -4.95 -6.79 -11.36
N PRO A 630 -5.62 -6.97 -12.51
CA PRO A 630 -5.24 -6.32 -13.77
C PRO A 630 -5.03 -4.81 -13.67
N VAL A 631 -5.91 -4.09 -12.98
CA VAL A 631 -5.79 -2.63 -12.80
C VAL A 631 -4.52 -2.26 -12.02
N LEU A 632 -4.15 -3.04 -11.00
CA LEU A 632 -2.91 -2.80 -10.23
C LEU A 632 -1.66 -3.22 -11.01
N TYR A 633 -1.71 -4.35 -11.71
CA TYR A 633 -0.62 -4.84 -12.55
C TYR A 633 -0.24 -3.82 -13.63
N LEU A 634 -1.26 -3.30 -14.32
CA LEU A 634 -1.13 -2.29 -15.36
C LEU A 634 -0.54 -0.98 -14.82
N ASN A 635 -1.20 -0.37 -13.82
CA ASN A 635 -0.77 0.91 -13.27
C ASN A 635 0.59 0.83 -12.59
N GLY A 636 0.94 -0.30 -11.96
CA GLY A 636 2.25 -0.53 -11.35
C GLY A 636 3.39 -0.39 -12.35
N VAL A 637 3.26 -0.98 -13.55
CA VAL A 637 4.25 -0.82 -14.63
C VAL A 637 4.25 0.62 -15.15
N LEU A 638 3.07 1.18 -15.44
CA LEU A 638 2.97 2.51 -16.02
C LEU A 638 3.56 3.59 -15.10
N ARG A 639 3.32 3.52 -13.80
CA ARG A 639 3.88 4.46 -12.82
C ARG A 639 5.38 4.30 -12.64
N ALA A 640 5.86 3.06 -12.54
CA ALA A 640 7.28 2.77 -12.35
C ALA A 640 8.16 3.33 -13.48
N PHE A 641 7.62 3.42 -14.70
CA PHE A 641 8.30 3.95 -15.89
C PHE A 641 7.70 5.27 -16.37
N HIS A 642 7.15 6.08 -15.46
CA HIS A 642 6.71 7.46 -15.70
C HIS A 642 5.90 7.61 -16.99
N ALA A 643 4.83 6.79 -17.13
CA ALA A 643 3.97 6.83 -18.29
C ALA A 643 3.52 8.27 -18.60
N ARG A 644 3.59 8.64 -19.88
CA ARG A 644 3.32 9.97 -20.42
C ARG A 644 2.70 9.85 -21.81
N GLY A 645 2.31 10.96 -22.40
CA GLY A 645 1.85 10.97 -23.79
C GLY A 645 2.96 10.51 -24.76
N GLU A 646 2.59 10.17 -25.97
CA GLU A 646 3.52 9.85 -27.06
C GLU A 646 4.54 11.00 -27.28
N ASN A 647 4.07 12.26 -27.23
CA ASN A 647 4.95 13.40 -27.04
C ASN A 647 5.28 13.58 -25.56
N PRO A 648 6.57 13.46 -25.16
CA PRO A 648 7.00 13.52 -23.76
C PRO A 648 6.63 14.80 -23.00
N ALA A 649 6.29 15.88 -23.70
CA ALA A 649 5.85 17.12 -23.08
C ALA A 649 4.42 17.07 -22.55
N ASN A 650 3.64 16.06 -22.94
CA ASN A 650 2.25 15.87 -22.56
C ASN A 650 2.10 14.71 -21.54
N PRO A 651 1.14 14.80 -20.60
CA PRO A 651 0.76 13.66 -19.78
C PRO A 651 0.05 12.61 -20.63
N SER A 652 -0.05 11.36 -20.14
CA SER A 652 -0.97 10.38 -20.69
C SER A 652 -2.42 10.85 -20.48
N ASP A 653 -3.30 10.61 -21.44
CA ASP A 653 -4.73 10.88 -21.32
C ASP A 653 -5.51 9.78 -20.60
N GLY A 654 -4.85 8.67 -20.25
CA GLY A 654 -5.47 7.55 -19.52
C GLY A 654 -6.38 6.67 -20.38
N HIS A 655 -6.35 6.86 -21.69
CA HIS A 655 -7.16 6.09 -22.63
C HIS A 655 -6.55 4.72 -22.93
N TYR A 656 -6.66 3.80 -21.96
CA TYR A 656 -6.23 2.40 -22.07
C TYR A 656 -7.11 1.45 -21.24
N ASN A 657 -8.37 1.84 -21.01
CA ASN A 657 -9.33 1.11 -20.18
C ASN A 657 -9.58 -0.33 -20.66
N TRP A 658 -9.55 -0.59 -21.98
CA TRP A 658 -9.72 -1.92 -22.53
C TRP A 658 -8.59 -2.89 -22.17
N VAL A 659 -7.39 -2.40 -21.83
CA VAL A 659 -6.24 -3.25 -21.50
C VAL A 659 -6.53 -4.09 -20.25
N ALA A 660 -7.08 -3.49 -19.20
CA ALA A 660 -7.47 -4.23 -17.98
C ALA A 660 -8.70 -5.12 -18.25
N THR A 661 -9.63 -4.66 -19.09
CA THR A 661 -10.80 -5.46 -19.55
C THR A 661 -10.35 -6.73 -20.25
N ASP A 662 -9.39 -6.65 -21.15
CA ASP A 662 -8.80 -7.80 -21.85
C ASP A 662 -8.15 -8.81 -20.88
N MET A 663 -7.66 -8.34 -19.74
CA MET A 663 -7.11 -9.18 -18.68
C MET A 663 -8.16 -9.71 -17.69
N GLY A 664 -9.45 -9.46 -17.93
CA GLY A 664 -10.58 -9.97 -17.16
C GLY A 664 -11.10 -9.03 -16.07
N GLN A 665 -10.69 -7.74 -16.04
CA GLN A 665 -11.17 -6.75 -15.06
C GLN A 665 -11.51 -5.43 -15.74
N SER A 666 -12.78 -5.22 -16.07
CA SER A 666 -13.27 -3.94 -16.61
C SER A 666 -13.56 -2.97 -15.44
N ALA A 667 -12.87 -1.85 -15.38
CA ALA A 667 -13.06 -0.87 -14.32
C ALA A 667 -14.53 -0.44 -14.20
N PHE A 668 -15.08 -0.45 -12.98
CA PHE A 668 -16.48 -0.15 -12.63
C PHE A 668 -17.54 -1.12 -13.15
N ARG A 669 -17.13 -2.23 -13.79
CA ARG A 669 -18.01 -3.29 -14.30
C ARG A 669 -17.75 -4.64 -13.63
N PRO A 670 -17.90 -4.74 -12.28
CA PRO A 670 -17.85 -6.05 -11.63
C PRO A 670 -19.00 -6.92 -12.15
N PRO A 671 -18.74 -8.19 -12.52
CA PRO A 671 -19.75 -9.04 -13.17
C PRO A 671 -20.88 -9.50 -12.22
N THR A 672 -20.67 -9.38 -10.92
CA THR A 672 -21.63 -9.79 -9.88
C THR A 672 -21.49 -8.93 -8.63
N VAL A 673 -22.43 -9.06 -7.68
CA VAL A 673 -22.36 -8.45 -6.33
C VAL A 673 -21.14 -8.93 -5.52
N PHE A 674 -20.51 -10.05 -5.91
CA PHE A 674 -19.26 -10.56 -5.33
C PHE A 674 -18.02 -9.87 -5.88
N SER A 675 -18.14 -8.76 -6.58
CA SER A 675 -17.06 -8.00 -7.21
C SER A 675 -16.49 -8.69 -8.46
N TYR A 676 -15.20 -8.48 -8.75
CA TYR A 676 -14.53 -8.94 -9.98
C TYR A 676 -14.10 -10.40 -9.93
N PHE A 677 -13.98 -10.98 -8.72
CA PHE A 677 -13.35 -12.29 -8.51
C PHE A 677 -14.30 -13.25 -7.81
N PRO A 678 -14.21 -14.57 -8.10
CA PRO A 678 -14.98 -15.57 -7.35
C PRO A 678 -14.62 -15.53 -5.85
N GLN A 679 -15.60 -15.25 -4.99
CA GLN A 679 -15.41 -15.02 -3.56
C GLN A 679 -14.71 -16.19 -2.83
N PHE A 680 -14.94 -17.44 -3.25
CA PHE A 680 -14.43 -18.66 -2.60
C PHE A 680 -13.49 -19.43 -3.54
N TYR A 681 -12.62 -18.73 -4.28
CA TYR A 681 -11.69 -19.39 -5.16
C TYR A 681 -10.43 -19.84 -4.41
N PHE A 682 -10.16 -21.13 -4.50
CA PHE A 682 -8.91 -21.74 -4.07
C PHE A 682 -8.16 -22.25 -5.30
N THR A 683 -6.85 -22.06 -5.32
CA THR A 683 -6.01 -22.61 -6.38
C THR A 683 -6.13 -24.15 -6.40
N PRO A 684 -5.93 -24.82 -7.55
CA PRO A 684 -6.06 -26.27 -7.65
C PRO A 684 -5.21 -27.02 -6.61
N PRO A 685 -5.58 -28.26 -6.25
CA PRO A 685 -4.88 -29.09 -5.24
C PRO A 685 -3.37 -29.22 -5.45
N ALA A 686 -2.89 -29.14 -6.69
CA ALA A 686 -1.46 -29.15 -7.01
C ALA A 686 -0.69 -27.96 -6.39
N SER A 687 -1.40 -26.89 -6.02
CA SER A 687 -0.88 -25.67 -5.37
C SER A 687 -1.23 -25.62 -3.87
N ASN A 688 -1.60 -26.71 -3.24
CA ASN A 688 -2.04 -26.82 -1.84
C ASN A 688 -3.35 -26.09 -1.49
N GLY A 689 -4.19 -25.77 -2.47
CA GLY A 689 -5.49 -25.13 -2.25
C GLY A 689 -5.42 -23.75 -1.57
N ILE A 690 -4.47 -22.90 -1.97
CA ILE A 690 -4.29 -21.58 -1.41
C ILE A 690 -5.46 -20.68 -1.86
N TYR A 691 -6.05 -19.95 -0.92
CA TYR A 691 -7.07 -18.95 -1.23
C TYR A 691 -6.45 -17.80 -2.03
N GLY A 692 -7.03 -17.50 -3.19
CA GLY A 692 -6.53 -16.45 -4.09
C GLY A 692 -7.59 -16.08 -5.13
N PRO A 693 -8.58 -15.22 -4.77
CA PRO A 693 -9.71 -14.86 -5.63
C PRO A 693 -9.29 -14.33 -7.00
N GLU A 694 -8.22 -13.55 -7.05
CA GLU A 694 -7.70 -12.95 -8.28
C GLU A 694 -7.24 -14.00 -9.32
N PHE A 695 -6.88 -15.20 -8.87
CA PHE A 695 -6.58 -16.32 -9.78
C PHE A 695 -7.82 -16.86 -10.49
N GLY A 696 -9.02 -16.56 -9.99
CA GLY A 696 -10.26 -17.01 -10.59
C GLY A 696 -10.56 -16.40 -11.97
N ILE A 697 -9.93 -15.26 -12.31
CA ILE A 697 -9.99 -14.64 -13.63
C ILE A 697 -8.72 -14.89 -14.47
N MET A 698 -7.75 -15.66 -13.94
CA MET A 698 -6.52 -15.97 -14.66
C MET A 698 -6.63 -17.34 -15.37
N ASP A 699 -6.93 -17.31 -16.64
CA ASP A 699 -6.88 -18.45 -17.55
C ASP A 699 -5.75 -18.29 -18.60
N ALA A 700 -5.66 -19.20 -19.55
CA ALA A 700 -4.63 -19.15 -20.59
C ALA A 700 -4.75 -17.88 -21.47
N ASN A 701 -5.98 -17.40 -21.73
CA ASN A 701 -6.21 -16.20 -22.53
C ASN A 701 -5.82 -14.93 -21.76
N THR A 702 -6.31 -14.77 -20.55
CA THR A 702 -6.01 -13.58 -19.72
C THR A 702 -4.54 -13.53 -19.32
N ALA A 703 -3.87 -14.67 -19.09
CA ALA A 703 -2.41 -14.74 -18.91
C ALA A 703 -1.66 -14.26 -20.16
N LEU A 704 -2.09 -14.65 -21.36
CA LEU A 704 -1.53 -14.14 -22.61
C LEU A 704 -1.78 -12.63 -22.77
N ARG A 705 -2.96 -12.13 -22.37
CA ARG A 705 -3.28 -10.69 -22.43
C ARG A 705 -2.37 -9.87 -21.51
N ARG A 706 -2.00 -10.40 -20.33
CA ARG A 706 -1.00 -9.78 -19.45
C ARG A 706 0.36 -9.62 -20.14
N ALA A 707 0.82 -10.68 -20.83
CA ALA A 707 2.07 -10.60 -21.59
C ALA A 707 1.97 -9.65 -22.79
N ASN A 708 0.82 -9.62 -23.49
CA ASN A 708 0.57 -8.72 -24.61
C ASN A 708 0.53 -7.24 -24.17
N PHE A 709 -0.04 -6.94 -23.01
CA PHE A 709 0.04 -5.59 -22.43
C PHE A 709 1.50 -5.13 -22.28
N VAL A 710 2.34 -5.95 -21.62
CA VAL A 710 3.75 -5.58 -21.45
C VAL A 710 4.44 -5.46 -22.82
N ASN A 711 4.16 -6.36 -23.75
CA ASN A 711 4.69 -6.29 -25.11
C ASN A 711 4.29 -5.01 -25.85
N GLN A 712 3.02 -4.58 -25.73
CA GLN A 712 2.49 -3.36 -26.34
C GLN A 712 3.25 -2.13 -25.85
N PHE A 713 3.44 -2.01 -24.53
CA PHE A 713 4.08 -0.84 -23.93
C PHE A 713 5.60 -0.86 -24.02
N THR A 714 6.23 -2.03 -24.17
CA THR A 714 7.69 -2.13 -24.29
C THR A 714 8.17 -2.06 -25.72
N PHE A 715 7.58 -2.85 -26.64
CA PHE A 715 8.12 -3.02 -28.00
C PHE A 715 7.36 -2.21 -29.06
N TRP A 716 6.09 -1.87 -28.80
CA TRP A 716 5.23 -1.18 -29.79
C TRP A 716 5.00 0.30 -29.44
N GLY A 717 5.66 0.80 -28.38
CA GLY A 717 5.62 2.21 -28.00
C GLY A 717 4.40 2.63 -27.16
N GLY A 718 3.56 1.67 -26.74
CA GLY A 718 2.37 1.96 -25.94
C GLY A 718 1.11 2.16 -26.78
N ILE A 719 0.24 3.07 -26.35
CA ILE A 719 -0.99 3.48 -27.03
C ILE A 719 -0.70 4.79 -27.77
N GLN A 720 -0.87 4.79 -29.08
CA GLN A 720 -0.63 5.97 -29.92
C GLN A 720 -1.69 7.04 -29.71
N ALA A 721 -1.35 8.28 -29.96
CA ALA A 721 -2.29 9.39 -29.98
C ALA A 721 -3.32 9.21 -31.10
N ASP A 722 -4.62 9.36 -30.75
CA ASP A 722 -5.73 9.33 -31.70
C ASP A 722 -6.78 10.37 -31.34
N THR A 723 -6.79 11.47 -32.05
CA THR A 723 -7.74 12.57 -31.83
C THR A 723 -9.18 12.22 -32.25
N SER A 724 -9.37 11.18 -33.05
CA SER A 724 -10.71 10.72 -33.42
C SER A 724 -11.39 9.94 -32.29
N ASP A 725 -10.58 9.39 -31.36
CA ASP A 725 -11.05 8.60 -30.21
C ASP A 725 -10.78 9.33 -28.86
N ASP A 726 -10.67 10.67 -28.89
CA ASP A 726 -10.37 11.54 -27.72
C ASP A 726 -9.12 11.13 -26.92
N SER A 727 -8.14 10.59 -27.61
CA SER A 727 -6.83 10.22 -27.05
C SER A 727 -5.72 11.06 -27.70
N PRO A 728 -5.75 12.39 -27.54
CA PRO A 728 -4.88 13.30 -28.27
C PRO A 728 -3.39 13.16 -27.91
N TYR A 729 -3.08 12.50 -26.81
CA TYR A 729 -1.71 12.36 -26.33
C TYR A 729 -1.24 10.90 -26.32
N GLY A 730 -2.13 9.93 -26.27
CA GLY A 730 -1.79 8.51 -26.11
C GLY A 730 -1.10 8.20 -24.77
N THR A 731 -0.42 7.04 -24.72
CA THR A 731 0.28 6.60 -23.50
C THR A 731 1.52 5.80 -23.86
N ALA A 732 2.71 6.25 -23.41
CA ALA A 732 4.00 5.61 -23.63
C ALA A 732 4.83 5.56 -22.35
N LEU A 733 5.76 4.58 -22.25
CA LEU A 733 6.72 4.48 -21.15
C LEU A 733 7.97 5.29 -21.41
N ASP A 734 8.56 5.86 -20.36
CA ASP A 734 9.91 6.41 -20.40
C ASP A 734 10.95 5.34 -20.08
N LEU A 735 11.60 4.81 -21.08
CA LEU A 735 12.66 3.81 -20.94
C LEU A 735 14.08 4.41 -21.02
N SER A 736 14.21 5.73 -21.01
CA SER A 736 15.49 6.41 -21.18
C SER A 736 16.52 6.01 -20.11
N GLU A 737 16.10 5.85 -18.87
CA GLU A 737 16.94 5.36 -17.78
C GLU A 737 17.47 3.94 -18.06
N LEU A 738 16.60 3.03 -18.46
CA LEU A 738 16.99 1.63 -18.74
C LEU A 738 17.94 1.55 -19.95
N GLN A 739 17.78 2.42 -20.93
CA GLN A 739 18.68 2.52 -22.07
C GLN A 739 20.09 2.97 -21.66
N LEU A 740 20.20 3.88 -20.69
CA LEU A 740 21.51 4.30 -20.15
C LEU A 740 22.23 3.16 -19.43
N LEU A 741 21.49 2.23 -18.81
CA LEU A 741 22.03 1.04 -18.13
C LEU A 741 22.30 -0.15 -19.07
N ALA A 742 21.83 -0.09 -20.31
CA ALA A 742 21.82 -1.22 -21.25
C ALA A 742 23.22 -1.74 -21.62
N GLY A 743 24.27 -0.93 -21.41
CA GLY A 743 25.68 -1.34 -21.57
C GLY A 743 26.13 -2.37 -20.52
N ASN A 744 25.45 -2.45 -19.37
CA ASN A 744 25.73 -3.38 -18.27
C ASN A 744 24.47 -4.23 -17.95
N PRO A 745 24.23 -5.38 -18.62
CA PRO A 745 23.03 -6.19 -18.40
C PRO A 745 22.77 -6.59 -16.94
N PRO A 746 23.76 -6.99 -16.12
CA PRO A 746 23.53 -7.23 -14.70
C PRO A 746 22.91 -6.04 -13.98
N GLU A 747 23.46 -4.85 -14.15
CA GLU A 747 22.95 -3.63 -13.48
C GLU A 747 21.56 -3.22 -13.98
N LEU A 748 21.30 -3.36 -15.28
CA LEU A 748 19.97 -3.11 -15.84
C LEU A 748 18.91 -4.03 -15.20
N VAL A 749 19.23 -5.32 -15.03
CA VAL A 749 18.33 -6.29 -14.38
C VAL A 749 18.20 -5.99 -12.88
N ASP A 750 19.28 -5.62 -12.21
CA ASP A 750 19.26 -5.25 -10.79
C ASP A 750 18.45 -3.97 -10.54
N ARG A 751 18.47 -3.00 -11.46
CA ARG A 751 17.61 -1.82 -11.38
C ARG A 751 16.13 -2.21 -11.44
N LEU A 752 15.77 -3.10 -12.37
CA LEU A 752 14.40 -3.61 -12.48
C LEU A 752 14.00 -4.45 -11.26
N ASN A 753 14.91 -5.28 -10.75
CA ASN A 753 14.69 -6.02 -9.51
C ASN A 753 14.37 -5.08 -8.33
N ARG A 754 15.17 -4.03 -8.14
CA ARG A 754 14.94 -3.04 -7.08
C ARG A 754 13.61 -2.31 -7.25
N LEU A 755 13.23 -1.93 -8.47
CA LEU A 755 12.05 -1.09 -8.72
C LEU A 755 10.75 -1.89 -8.71
N LEU A 756 10.73 -3.07 -9.33
CA LEU A 756 9.52 -3.87 -9.54
C LEU A 756 9.36 -5.02 -8.55
N LEU A 757 10.46 -5.52 -7.98
CA LEU A 757 10.49 -6.69 -7.09
C LEU A 757 11.13 -6.37 -5.73
N HIS A 758 11.30 -5.09 -5.39
CA HIS A 758 11.94 -4.61 -4.16
C HIS A 758 13.19 -5.40 -3.72
N GLY A 759 13.96 -5.90 -4.71
CA GLY A 759 15.22 -6.63 -4.46
C GLY A 759 15.08 -8.14 -4.28
N THR A 760 13.88 -8.72 -4.37
CA THR A 760 13.61 -10.13 -4.06
C THR A 760 13.63 -11.07 -5.26
N MET A 761 14.13 -10.63 -6.42
CA MET A 761 14.28 -11.50 -7.60
C MET A 761 15.17 -12.71 -7.26
N SER A 762 14.71 -13.91 -7.57
CA SER A 762 15.54 -15.12 -7.35
C SER A 762 16.78 -15.12 -8.25
N ASP A 763 17.86 -15.74 -7.77
CA ASP A 763 19.13 -15.82 -8.50
C ASP A 763 18.98 -16.47 -9.87
N ASP A 764 18.15 -17.53 -9.97
CA ASP A 764 17.86 -18.22 -11.24
C ASP A 764 17.15 -17.33 -12.25
N LEU A 765 16.13 -16.57 -11.81
CA LEU A 765 15.43 -15.61 -12.67
C LEU A 765 16.38 -14.50 -13.11
N ARG A 766 17.15 -13.95 -12.18
CA ARG A 766 18.16 -12.92 -12.45
C ARG A 766 19.17 -13.40 -13.50
N ALA A 767 19.77 -14.56 -13.28
CA ALA A 767 20.77 -15.11 -14.20
C ALA A 767 20.18 -15.34 -15.61
N SER A 768 18.95 -15.86 -15.68
CA SER A 768 18.27 -16.11 -16.94
C SER A 768 18.01 -14.81 -17.73
N ILE A 769 17.53 -13.76 -17.04
CA ILE A 769 17.24 -12.46 -17.67
C ILE A 769 18.54 -11.77 -18.08
N VAL A 770 19.59 -11.78 -17.24
CA VAL A 770 20.91 -11.23 -17.57
C VAL A 770 21.48 -11.89 -18.83
N ALA A 771 21.38 -13.22 -18.94
CA ALA A 771 21.83 -13.95 -20.13
C ALA A 771 21.03 -13.58 -21.38
N ALA A 772 19.71 -13.50 -21.28
CA ALA A 772 18.83 -13.11 -22.39
C ALA A 772 19.10 -11.68 -22.88
N VAL A 773 19.29 -10.73 -21.97
CA VAL A 773 19.63 -9.33 -22.29
C VAL A 773 21.03 -9.23 -22.87
N GLY A 774 22.00 -10.01 -22.32
CA GLY A 774 23.37 -10.07 -22.82
C GLY A 774 23.49 -10.61 -24.25
N ALA A 775 22.54 -11.44 -24.70
CA ALA A 775 22.48 -11.96 -26.06
C ALA A 775 21.99 -10.92 -27.10
N VAL A 776 21.38 -9.82 -26.68
CA VAL A 776 20.96 -8.72 -27.56
C VAL A 776 22.18 -7.87 -27.94
N ASP A 777 22.22 -7.37 -29.19
CA ASP A 777 23.32 -6.53 -29.70
C ASP A 777 23.66 -5.39 -28.72
N PRO A 778 24.92 -5.25 -28.30
CA PRO A 778 25.35 -4.13 -27.46
C PRO A 778 25.12 -2.75 -28.10
N GLY A 779 25.06 -2.69 -29.42
CA GLY A 779 24.78 -1.47 -30.18
C GLY A 779 23.29 -1.06 -30.18
N ASP A 780 22.40 -1.87 -29.59
CA ASP A 780 20.97 -1.59 -29.48
C ASP A 780 20.51 -1.48 -28.00
N PRO A 781 20.81 -0.35 -27.36
CA PRO A 781 20.45 -0.12 -25.95
C PRO A 781 18.92 -0.10 -25.73
N GLN A 782 18.14 0.36 -26.71
CA GLN A 782 16.69 0.36 -26.66
C GLN A 782 16.17 -1.07 -26.55
N ARG A 783 16.61 -1.96 -27.43
CA ARG A 783 16.17 -3.36 -27.46
C ARG A 783 16.56 -4.10 -26.18
N ARG A 784 17.73 -3.85 -25.62
CA ARG A 784 18.17 -4.40 -24.33
C ARG A 784 17.26 -3.96 -23.18
N ALA A 785 16.95 -2.66 -23.10
CA ALA A 785 16.03 -2.11 -22.10
C ALA A 785 14.64 -2.73 -22.21
N GLN A 786 14.11 -2.80 -23.42
CA GLN A 786 12.81 -3.43 -23.72
C GLN A 786 12.78 -4.90 -23.31
N GLN A 787 13.80 -5.67 -23.68
CA GLN A 787 13.90 -7.11 -23.38
C GLN A 787 13.96 -7.35 -21.87
N ALA A 788 14.75 -6.55 -21.14
CA ALA A 788 14.86 -6.65 -19.69
C ALA A 788 13.53 -6.37 -18.99
N LEU A 789 12.88 -5.24 -19.32
CA LEU A 789 11.59 -4.87 -18.75
C LEU A 789 10.52 -5.93 -19.03
N TYR A 790 10.42 -6.38 -20.28
CA TYR A 790 9.44 -7.41 -20.68
C TYR A 790 9.60 -8.67 -19.82
N LEU A 791 10.80 -9.22 -19.73
CA LEU A 791 11.06 -10.47 -19.00
C LEU A 791 10.79 -10.34 -17.50
N VAL A 792 11.11 -9.20 -16.89
CA VAL A 792 10.79 -8.98 -15.47
C VAL A 792 9.29 -8.84 -15.26
N ALA A 793 8.61 -7.99 -16.04
CA ALA A 793 7.20 -7.68 -15.84
C ALA A 793 6.27 -8.87 -16.14
N VAL A 794 6.62 -9.78 -17.08
CA VAL A 794 5.84 -11.01 -17.33
C VAL A 794 6.17 -12.15 -16.36
N SER A 795 7.22 -12.01 -15.54
CA SER A 795 7.62 -13.07 -14.60
C SER A 795 6.55 -13.33 -13.55
N SER A 796 6.44 -14.58 -13.09
CA SER A 796 5.54 -14.95 -11.99
C SER A 796 5.85 -14.18 -10.70
N GLN A 797 7.11 -13.79 -10.47
CA GLN A 797 7.52 -13.04 -9.28
C GLN A 797 6.94 -11.61 -9.28
N TYR A 798 6.89 -10.92 -10.43
CA TYR A 798 6.26 -9.60 -10.50
C TYR A 798 4.73 -9.69 -10.48
N GLN A 799 4.12 -10.76 -10.99
CA GLN A 799 2.66 -10.88 -10.98
C GLN A 799 2.07 -11.05 -9.57
N VAL A 800 2.88 -11.46 -8.59
CA VAL A 800 2.46 -11.60 -7.18
C VAL A 800 3.02 -10.42 -6.37
N GLN A 801 2.13 -9.67 -5.71
CA GLN A 801 2.50 -8.68 -4.69
C GLN A 801 2.85 -9.44 -3.40
N ARG A 802 4.04 -9.17 -2.81
CA ARG A 802 4.53 -9.78 -1.58
C ARG A 802 4.81 -8.77 -0.48
#